data_7b75b90239dd62a2b4ad9dd162d750ef
#
_entry.id   7b75b90239dd62a2b4ad9dd162d750ef
#
_cell.length_a   1.000
_cell.length_b   1.000
_cell.length_c   1.000
_cell.angle_alpha   90.00
_cell.angle_beta   90.00
_cell.angle_gamma   90.00
#
_symmetry.space_group_name_H-M   'P 1'
#
loop_
_entity.id
_entity.type
_entity.pdbx_description
1 polymer ?
#
loop_
_entity_poly.entity_id
_entity_poly.type
_entity_poly.pdbx_seq_one_letter_code
_entity_poly.pdbx_strand_id
1 'polypeptide(L)'
;MAACSYMLVLAAAPTPGERLDALAQFAGRLHPLVVHFPIALIILAGALELRRTLRRDAVPSRTAMACLLFGAIGAVVAAATGWLNAAIEINAPDTLVVGSHRWLGIIVAGLSVLALAAAAGARRGASIGFLAAYRTALILTVGVIAVGGHLGNVIVRGDEYVTRPLAAALGRPVRQPAAVATPAGGIDFSRDILPIFDRHCLECHGQAKHRGGLRLDSREGMLEGGDNGPALIPGDAENSPIIRRVLGRDGEDRMPLNRDPISQGQIEALKAWIAAGAPWTTGAIHHDTSKDPAHWSYKPPRRPGPPAINHPALARNDIDRFVLARLDREGLEFAPEAERGVLLRRVSLDLTGLPPSPGDLAAFAVDSSAEAYERAVDRLLASPAYGERWASRWLDLARYADSRGYEKDQTWSMWPYRDWVINALNADMPFDRFTIEQLAGDLLPRATQDQLIATGFHRCSMINEEGGVDPEEARITAVADRVDTTATVWLGTTLACARCHDHKFDPFTTHDYYSLFAFFNNSPGETTQVGDGETRVISETLALPRPDEQELSAREGALNEKLSAAGESDPRTAEWREALKLIQSLQANPPTTQVMRELPTPRATHIFERGNFLTPGEAVAPAVPAALGALPAGPADRLDLARWLVSRDNPLTARVHVNRLWSAYFGRGLVETEEDFGTRGMPPTHPDLLDYLAVEFMEHGWSQKHVHRLIVTSAAYRQSSRVTPDLLEHDPHNTLLARGPRIRLEAEIIRDQALALGGILSTTRGGPSVMPPQPPGIWSHAYSGEQWKNSEGEDSRRRAVYTFWKRASPYPAFVAFDAPQRQVTCTRRSRTNTPLQALTTLNDPVFMECASGLAKRILDQVGMNDDHRIEFAFRACTARTPRAEERARLLALLDQQRSTFAAAPQDAKTLTGEESPERAAWVVVANVLLNLDEVLTKG
;
A
#
# COMPACT_ATOMS: atom_id res chain seq x y z
N MET A 1 -22.76 -23.22 -29.30
CA MET A 1 -22.84 -24.02 -28.08
C MET A 1 -22.21 -25.38 -28.36
N ALA A 2 -20.92 -25.53 -28.23
CA ALA A 2 -20.27 -26.84 -28.05
C ALA A 2 -18.82 -26.57 -27.62
N ALA A 3 -18.52 -26.96 -26.39
CA ALA A 3 -17.24 -27.40 -25.85
C ALA A 3 -16.05 -26.45 -25.95
N CYS A 4 -16.03 -25.46 -25.10
CA CYS A 4 -14.81 -25.14 -24.39
C CYS A 4 -14.67 -26.11 -23.22
N SER A 5 -14.22 -27.34 -23.52
CA SER A 5 -13.71 -28.25 -22.47
C SER A 5 -12.32 -27.76 -22.05
N TYR A 6 -12.28 -26.66 -21.30
CA TYR A 6 -11.18 -26.43 -20.41
C TYR A 6 -11.31 -27.44 -19.27
N MET A 7 -10.25 -28.15 -18.98
CA MET A 7 -10.01 -28.74 -17.67
C MET A 7 -10.06 -27.60 -16.63
N LEU A 8 -11.27 -27.19 -16.26
CA LEU A 8 -11.54 -26.86 -14.89
C LEU A 8 -11.15 -28.14 -14.13
N VAL A 9 -10.09 -28.07 -13.36
CA VAL A 9 -10.06 -28.80 -12.10
C VAL A 9 -11.25 -28.20 -11.35
N LEU A 10 -12.41 -28.81 -11.54
CA LEU A 10 -13.57 -28.69 -10.69
C LEU A 10 -13.01 -29.05 -9.30
N ALA A 11 -12.74 -28.04 -8.47
CA ALA A 11 -12.78 -28.27 -7.05
C ALA A 11 -14.12 -28.98 -6.85
N ALA A 12 -14.08 -30.25 -6.47
CA ALA A 12 -15.27 -31.06 -6.26
C ALA A 12 -16.17 -30.22 -5.36
N ALA A 13 -17.45 -30.13 -5.71
CA ALA A 13 -18.40 -29.39 -4.88
C ALA A 13 -18.22 -29.93 -3.45
N PRO A 14 -18.04 -29.06 -2.44
CA PRO A 14 -17.70 -29.49 -1.10
C PRO A 14 -18.72 -30.52 -0.66
N THR A 15 -18.22 -31.63 -0.11
CA THR A 15 -19.05 -32.71 0.41
C THR A 15 -20.01 -32.19 1.47
N PRO A 16 -21.13 -32.84 1.75
CA PRO A 16 -22.06 -32.44 2.82
C PRO A 16 -21.33 -32.22 4.15
N GLY A 17 -20.24 -32.98 4.46
CA GLY A 17 -19.40 -32.84 5.64
C GLY A 17 -18.62 -31.52 5.61
N GLU A 18 -17.92 -31.22 4.53
CA GLU A 18 -17.16 -29.96 4.37
C GLU A 18 -18.03 -28.70 4.42
N ARG A 19 -19.29 -28.79 3.95
CA ARG A 19 -20.28 -27.71 4.08
C ARG A 19 -20.71 -27.52 5.53
N LEU A 20 -20.88 -28.60 6.28
CA LEU A 20 -21.21 -28.52 7.71
C LEU A 20 -20.10 -27.91 8.52
N ASP A 21 -18.85 -28.30 8.24
CA ASP A 21 -17.66 -27.74 8.89
C ASP A 21 -17.48 -26.26 8.56
N ALA A 22 -17.69 -25.85 7.32
CA ALA A 22 -17.64 -24.43 6.93
C ALA A 22 -18.73 -23.61 7.61
N LEU A 23 -19.95 -24.14 7.77
CA LEU A 23 -21.04 -23.50 8.51
C LEU A 23 -20.73 -23.41 9.99
N ALA A 24 -20.14 -24.43 10.58
CA ALA A 24 -19.73 -24.43 11.98
C ALA A 24 -18.60 -23.41 12.21
N GLN A 25 -17.62 -23.29 11.30
CA GLN A 25 -16.59 -22.27 11.33
C GLN A 25 -17.17 -20.85 11.24
N PHE A 26 -18.09 -20.63 10.33
CA PHE A 26 -18.78 -19.34 10.19
C PHE A 26 -19.53 -18.98 11.47
N ALA A 27 -20.32 -19.92 12.03
CA ALA A 27 -21.05 -19.71 13.27
C ALA A 27 -20.12 -19.43 14.47
N GLY A 28 -19.00 -20.15 14.56
CA GLY A 28 -17.98 -19.90 15.60
C GLY A 28 -17.38 -18.49 15.52
N ARG A 29 -17.03 -18.03 14.33
CA ARG A 29 -16.46 -16.68 14.11
C ARG A 29 -17.41 -15.52 14.42
N LEU A 30 -18.71 -15.77 14.53
CA LEU A 30 -19.69 -14.77 14.98
C LEU A 30 -19.68 -14.56 16.50
N HIS A 31 -18.98 -15.39 17.29
CA HIS A 31 -18.95 -15.29 18.74
C HIS A 31 -18.62 -13.89 19.28
N PRO A 32 -17.57 -13.17 18.79
CA PRO A 32 -17.25 -11.83 19.29
C PRO A 32 -18.38 -10.80 19.05
N LEU A 33 -19.14 -10.96 17.98
CA LEU A 33 -20.29 -10.10 17.68
C LEU A 33 -21.48 -10.39 18.60
N VAL A 34 -21.77 -11.68 18.81
CA VAL A 34 -22.95 -12.13 19.54
C VAL A 34 -22.83 -11.92 21.04
N VAL A 35 -21.62 -12.04 21.64
CA VAL A 35 -21.39 -12.03 23.08
C VAL A 35 -21.77 -10.69 23.75
N HIS A 36 -21.67 -9.58 23.04
CA HIS A 36 -21.94 -8.24 23.60
C HIS A 36 -23.43 -8.04 23.93
N PHE A 37 -24.32 -8.65 23.19
CA PHE A 37 -25.75 -8.50 23.35
C PHE A 37 -26.31 -9.09 24.67
N PRO A 38 -26.05 -10.36 25.03
CA PRO A 38 -26.48 -10.90 26.31
C PRO A 38 -25.82 -10.21 27.52
N ILE A 39 -24.55 -9.80 27.43
CA ILE A 39 -23.87 -9.08 28.51
C ILE A 39 -24.63 -7.80 28.86
N ALA A 40 -24.90 -6.95 27.87
CA ALA A 40 -25.59 -5.69 28.07
C ALA A 40 -27.01 -5.88 28.66
N LEU A 41 -27.79 -6.83 28.15
CA LEU A 41 -29.17 -7.06 28.58
C LEU A 41 -29.23 -7.67 29.98
N ILE A 42 -28.36 -8.59 30.35
CA ILE A 42 -28.37 -9.20 31.70
C ILE A 42 -27.90 -8.21 32.74
N ILE A 43 -26.89 -7.39 32.43
CA ILE A 43 -26.45 -6.30 33.34
C ILE A 43 -27.57 -5.28 33.55
N LEU A 44 -28.27 -4.88 32.48
CA LEU A 44 -29.42 -3.98 32.56
C LEU A 44 -30.55 -4.59 33.40
N ALA A 45 -30.85 -5.88 33.22
CA ALA A 45 -31.82 -6.59 34.06
C ALA A 45 -31.44 -6.57 35.51
N GLY A 46 -30.15 -6.80 35.82
CA GLY A 46 -29.58 -6.71 37.18
C GLY A 46 -29.74 -5.31 37.80
N ALA A 47 -29.42 -4.26 37.08
CA ALA A 47 -29.54 -2.87 37.54
C ALA A 47 -31.02 -2.49 37.82
N LEU A 48 -31.93 -2.88 36.91
CA LEU A 48 -33.37 -2.63 37.08
C LEU A 48 -33.93 -3.36 38.32
N GLU A 49 -33.52 -4.59 38.54
CA GLU A 49 -33.98 -5.39 39.69
C GLU A 49 -33.31 -4.96 40.99
N LEU A 50 -32.06 -4.50 41.00
CA LEU A 50 -31.41 -3.89 42.15
C LEU A 50 -32.17 -2.65 42.64
N ARG A 51 -32.57 -1.76 41.72
CA ARG A 51 -33.39 -0.59 42.01
C ARG A 51 -34.73 -0.98 42.69
N ARG A 52 -35.38 -2.06 42.22
CA ARG A 52 -36.62 -2.57 42.80
C ARG A 52 -36.41 -3.21 44.19
N THR A 53 -35.29 -3.92 44.33
CA THR A 53 -34.90 -4.49 45.62
C THR A 53 -34.68 -3.41 46.67
N LEU A 54 -34.01 -2.31 46.30
CA LEU A 54 -33.85 -1.15 47.21
C LEU A 54 -35.17 -0.47 47.55
N ARG A 55 -36.18 -0.53 46.68
CA ARG A 55 -37.54 -0.05 46.90
C ARG A 55 -38.43 -1.04 47.63
N ARG A 56 -37.91 -2.22 48.02
CA ARG A 56 -38.64 -3.32 48.70
C ARG A 56 -39.83 -3.86 47.90
N ASP A 57 -39.81 -3.77 46.56
CA ASP A 57 -40.86 -4.30 45.70
C ASP A 57 -40.93 -5.84 45.75
N ALA A 58 -42.11 -6.38 45.96
CA ALA A 58 -42.33 -7.82 46.10
C ALA A 58 -42.55 -8.59 44.79
N VAL A 59 -42.53 -7.89 43.64
CA VAL A 59 -42.80 -8.53 42.31
C VAL A 59 -41.68 -8.14 41.33
N PRO A 60 -41.16 -9.09 40.51
CA PRO A 60 -40.15 -8.82 39.49
C PRO A 60 -40.58 -7.77 38.46
N SER A 61 -39.65 -6.95 37.99
CA SER A 61 -39.91 -5.97 36.94
C SER A 61 -40.25 -6.68 35.59
N ARG A 62 -41.29 -6.23 34.89
CA ARG A 62 -41.59 -6.72 33.54
C ARG A 62 -40.46 -6.41 32.58
N THR A 63 -39.89 -5.22 32.66
CA THR A 63 -38.78 -4.80 31.81
C THR A 63 -37.51 -5.61 32.12
N ALA A 64 -37.20 -5.84 33.40
CA ALA A 64 -36.05 -6.68 33.77
C ALA A 64 -36.22 -8.12 33.29
N MET A 65 -37.44 -8.68 33.35
CA MET A 65 -37.70 -10.01 32.84
C MET A 65 -37.62 -10.09 31.29
N ALA A 66 -38.03 -9.06 30.56
CA ALA A 66 -37.86 -9.00 29.11
C ALA A 66 -36.39 -8.93 28.73
N CYS A 67 -35.61 -8.07 29.40
CA CYS A 67 -34.15 -8.02 29.20
C CYS A 67 -33.49 -9.36 29.54
N LEU A 68 -33.91 -10.02 30.65
CA LEU A 68 -33.37 -11.31 31.02
C LEU A 68 -33.76 -12.43 30.04
N LEU A 69 -34.97 -12.41 29.47
CA LEU A 69 -35.40 -13.37 28.47
C LEU A 69 -34.52 -13.31 27.21
N PHE A 70 -34.38 -12.12 26.63
CA PHE A 70 -33.52 -11.93 25.44
C PHE A 70 -32.04 -12.13 25.76
N GLY A 71 -31.61 -11.72 26.96
CA GLY A 71 -30.26 -11.96 27.46
C GLY A 71 -29.96 -13.45 27.63
N ALA A 72 -30.88 -14.26 28.16
CA ALA A 72 -30.74 -15.69 28.33
C ALA A 72 -30.66 -16.43 26.97
N ILE A 73 -31.50 -16.06 26.00
CA ILE A 73 -31.43 -16.59 24.63
C ILE A 73 -30.08 -16.25 24.02
N GLY A 74 -29.66 -14.99 24.09
CA GLY A 74 -28.37 -14.54 23.59
C GLY A 74 -27.18 -15.23 24.27
N ALA A 75 -27.25 -15.50 25.59
CA ALA A 75 -26.21 -16.21 26.33
C ALA A 75 -26.05 -17.67 25.88
N VAL A 76 -27.17 -18.36 25.59
CA VAL A 76 -27.12 -19.73 25.02
C VAL A 76 -26.45 -19.71 23.63
N VAL A 77 -26.84 -18.77 22.77
CA VAL A 77 -26.24 -18.64 21.43
C VAL A 77 -24.75 -18.27 21.52
N ALA A 78 -24.39 -17.35 22.43
CA ALA A 78 -23.00 -16.97 22.66
C ALA A 78 -22.16 -18.15 23.20
N ALA A 79 -22.69 -18.94 24.14
CA ALA A 79 -22.01 -20.13 24.62
C ALA A 79 -21.79 -21.19 23.52
N ALA A 80 -22.80 -21.43 22.69
CA ALA A 80 -22.71 -22.36 21.55
C ALA A 80 -21.70 -21.89 20.51
N THR A 81 -21.75 -20.62 20.10
CA THR A 81 -20.79 -20.06 19.11
C THR A 81 -19.37 -19.97 19.66
N GLY A 82 -19.20 -19.66 20.95
CA GLY A 82 -17.90 -19.67 21.63
C GLY A 82 -17.29 -21.07 21.71
N TRP A 83 -18.13 -22.07 21.97
CA TRP A 83 -17.68 -23.47 21.97
C TRP A 83 -17.27 -23.95 20.58
N LEU A 84 -18.04 -23.61 19.54
CA LEU A 84 -17.68 -23.89 18.13
C LEU A 84 -16.39 -23.17 17.74
N ASN A 85 -16.24 -21.91 18.08
CA ASN A 85 -15.02 -21.16 17.77
C ASN A 85 -13.78 -21.80 18.37
N ALA A 86 -13.83 -22.18 19.63
CA ALA A 86 -12.70 -22.81 20.30
C ALA A 86 -12.44 -24.28 19.88
N ALA A 87 -13.45 -24.98 19.35
CA ALA A 87 -13.26 -26.35 18.83
C ALA A 87 -12.65 -26.40 17.41
N ILE A 88 -12.81 -25.32 16.65
CA ILE A 88 -12.45 -25.25 15.22
C ILE A 88 -11.15 -24.48 15.02
N GLU A 89 -10.78 -23.56 15.88
CA GLU A 89 -9.44 -23.01 15.93
C GLU A 89 -8.48 -24.08 16.45
N ILE A 90 -7.94 -24.86 15.52
CA ILE A 90 -7.03 -26.03 15.72
C ILE A 90 -5.81 -25.71 16.58
N ASN A 91 -5.60 -24.45 16.95
CA ASN A 91 -4.47 -23.95 17.71
C ASN A 91 -4.86 -23.10 18.93
N ALA A 92 -6.13 -23.11 19.39
CA ALA A 92 -6.41 -22.56 20.72
C ALA A 92 -5.87 -23.54 21.74
N PRO A 93 -4.79 -23.21 22.50
CA PRO A 93 -4.32 -24.11 23.54
C PRO A 93 -5.45 -24.32 24.52
N ASP A 94 -5.63 -25.54 25.00
CA ASP A 94 -6.49 -25.87 26.16
C ASP A 94 -5.82 -25.30 27.42
N THR A 95 -5.62 -23.99 27.44
CA THR A 95 -5.11 -23.31 28.64
C THR A 95 -6.21 -23.23 29.69
N LEU A 96 -5.82 -23.24 30.94
CA LEU A 96 -6.74 -23.09 32.08
C LEU A 96 -7.64 -21.86 31.91
N VAL A 97 -7.16 -20.80 31.24
CA VAL A 97 -7.90 -19.55 30.99
C VAL A 97 -8.97 -19.74 29.91
N VAL A 98 -8.64 -20.38 28.81
CA VAL A 98 -9.61 -20.66 27.71
C VAL A 98 -10.67 -21.65 28.18
N GLY A 99 -10.25 -22.72 28.84
CA GLY A 99 -11.17 -23.70 29.46
C GLY A 99 -12.09 -23.04 30.46
N SER A 100 -11.59 -22.21 31.38
CA SER A 100 -12.39 -21.48 32.37
C SER A 100 -13.37 -20.52 31.70
N HIS A 101 -12.96 -19.76 30.69
CA HIS A 101 -13.83 -18.85 29.95
C HIS A 101 -15.00 -19.59 29.26
N ARG A 102 -14.74 -20.76 28.67
CA ARG A 102 -15.77 -21.62 28.04
C ARG A 102 -16.82 -22.10 29.05
N TRP A 103 -16.36 -22.61 30.21
CA TRP A 103 -17.28 -23.07 31.26
C TRP A 103 -18.07 -21.95 31.90
N LEU A 104 -17.49 -20.78 32.11
CA LEU A 104 -18.21 -19.62 32.64
C LEU A 104 -19.30 -19.15 31.64
N GLY A 105 -19.10 -19.24 30.34
CA GLY A 105 -20.14 -18.98 29.34
C GLY A 105 -21.36 -19.90 29.50
N ILE A 106 -21.15 -21.21 29.72
CA ILE A 106 -22.21 -22.19 29.98
C ILE A 106 -22.92 -21.89 31.31
N ILE A 107 -22.15 -21.56 32.35
CA ILE A 107 -22.71 -21.20 33.68
C ILE A 107 -23.60 -19.94 33.57
N VAL A 108 -23.17 -18.93 32.83
CA VAL A 108 -23.98 -17.72 32.54
C VAL A 108 -25.31 -18.09 31.87
N ALA A 109 -25.26 -18.94 30.82
CA ALA A 109 -26.46 -19.38 30.15
C ALA A 109 -27.41 -20.13 31.09
N GLY A 110 -26.91 -21.09 31.87
CA GLY A 110 -27.68 -21.88 32.83
C GLY A 110 -28.32 -21.02 33.96
N LEU A 111 -27.50 -20.14 34.57
CA LEU A 111 -27.99 -19.23 35.63
C LEU A 111 -29.04 -18.24 35.09
N SER A 112 -28.89 -17.75 33.85
CA SER A 112 -29.86 -16.85 33.24
C SER A 112 -31.23 -17.53 33.01
N VAL A 113 -31.22 -18.80 32.56
CA VAL A 113 -32.44 -19.61 32.41
C VAL A 113 -33.10 -19.89 33.78
N LEU A 114 -32.31 -20.25 34.78
CA LEU A 114 -32.82 -20.47 36.14
C LEU A 114 -33.40 -19.17 36.75
N ALA A 115 -32.73 -18.04 36.58
CA ALA A 115 -33.24 -16.75 37.01
C ALA A 115 -34.57 -16.40 36.33
N LEU A 116 -34.71 -16.68 35.04
CA LEU A 116 -35.95 -16.45 34.29
C LEU A 116 -37.08 -17.33 34.77
N ALA A 117 -36.83 -18.64 35.02
CA ALA A 117 -37.82 -19.56 35.59
C ALA A 117 -38.27 -19.12 37.00
N ALA A 118 -37.34 -18.74 37.88
CA ALA A 118 -37.67 -18.23 39.21
C ALA A 118 -38.46 -16.91 39.15
N ALA A 119 -38.13 -15.99 38.23
CA ALA A 119 -38.89 -14.76 38.01
C ALA A 119 -40.32 -15.03 37.56
N ALA A 120 -40.52 -16.00 36.67
CA ALA A 120 -41.85 -16.42 36.22
C ALA A 120 -42.68 -17.04 37.37
N GLY A 121 -42.03 -17.85 38.23
CA GLY A 121 -42.65 -18.39 39.47
C GLY A 121 -43.07 -17.29 40.46
N ALA A 122 -42.17 -16.32 40.73
CA ALA A 122 -42.43 -15.19 41.61
C ALA A 122 -43.65 -14.34 41.15
N ARG A 123 -43.88 -14.22 39.84
CA ARG A 123 -44.99 -13.44 39.29
C ARG A 123 -46.34 -14.21 39.26
N ARG A 124 -46.27 -15.53 39.29
CA ARG A 124 -47.50 -16.36 39.32
C ARG A 124 -48.09 -16.54 40.75
N GLY A 125 -47.61 -15.76 41.70
CA GLY A 125 -48.05 -15.81 43.09
C GLY A 125 -47.38 -16.89 43.95
N ALA A 126 -46.33 -17.51 43.42
CA ALA A 126 -45.52 -18.44 44.20
C ALA A 126 -44.66 -17.66 45.25
N SER A 127 -44.38 -18.30 46.37
CA SER A 127 -43.80 -17.75 47.60
C SER A 127 -42.62 -16.78 47.45
N ILE A 128 -42.33 -16.02 48.51
CA ILE A 128 -41.17 -15.13 48.68
C ILE A 128 -39.86 -15.82 48.31
N GLY A 129 -39.80 -17.16 48.41
CA GLY A 129 -38.65 -17.98 48.01
C GLY A 129 -38.31 -17.87 46.50
N PHE A 130 -39.29 -17.83 45.63
CA PHE A 130 -39.04 -17.66 44.18
C PHE A 130 -38.45 -16.27 43.83
N LEU A 131 -38.88 -15.20 44.53
CA LEU A 131 -38.34 -13.88 44.37
C LEU A 131 -36.87 -13.80 44.88
N ALA A 132 -36.60 -14.42 45.99
CA ALA A 132 -35.23 -14.54 46.53
C ALA A 132 -34.34 -15.34 45.58
N ALA A 133 -34.77 -16.48 45.10
CA ALA A 133 -34.05 -17.32 44.14
C ALA A 133 -33.76 -16.58 42.84
N TYR A 134 -34.75 -15.83 42.31
CA TYR A 134 -34.59 -14.99 41.13
C TYR A 134 -33.46 -13.94 41.31
N ARG A 135 -33.54 -13.16 42.40
CA ARG A 135 -32.57 -12.09 42.70
C ARG A 135 -31.18 -12.64 42.90
N THR A 136 -31.07 -13.73 43.66
CA THR A 136 -29.78 -14.40 43.88
C THR A 136 -29.18 -14.92 42.59
N ALA A 137 -29.95 -15.64 41.78
CA ALA A 137 -29.49 -16.15 40.48
C ALA A 137 -29.05 -15.02 39.55
N LEU A 138 -29.79 -13.91 39.50
CA LEU A 138 -29.46 -12.77 38.65
C LEU A 138 -28.16 -12.08 39.12
N ILE A 139 -27.97 -11.89 40.42
CA ILE A 139 -26.72 -11.34 41.00
C ILE A 139 -25.54 -12.25 40.68
N LEU A 140 -25.69 -13.56 40.86
CA LEU A 140 -24.64 -14.53 40.50
C LEU A 140 -24.32 -14.48 39.02
N THR A 141 -25.34 -14.39 38.13
CA THR A 141 -25.13 -14.29 36.70
C THR A 141 -24.30 -13.06 36.34
N VAL A 142 -24.62 -11.88 36.89
CA VAL A 142 -23.86 -10.64 36.65
C VAL A 142 -22.42 -10.79 37.18
N GLY A 143 -22.22 -11.40 38.34
CA GLY A 143 -20.88 -11.68 38.86
C GLY A 143 -20.03 -12.60 37.94
N VAL A 144 -20.63 -13.67 37.45
CA VAL A 144 -19.97 -14.62 36.54
C VAL A 144 -19.67 -13.95 35.18
N ILE A 145 -20.56 -13.06 34.69
CA ILE A 145 -20.29 -12.26 33.47
C ILE A 145 -19.06 -11.37 33.68
N ALA A 146 -18.90 -10.74 34.83
CA ALA A 146 -17.76 -9.88 35.13
C ALA A 146 -16.43 -10.68 35.09
N VAL A 147 -16.41 -11.87 35.70
CA VAL A 147 -15.24 -12.76 35.68
C VAL A 147 -14.99 -13.31 34.28
N GLY A 148 -16.01 -13.79 33.59
CA GLY A 148 -15.89 -14.32 32.22
C GLY A 148 -15.44 -13.26 31.24
N GLY A 149 -15.93 -12.02 31.37
CA GLY A 149 -15.50 -10.90 30.56
C GLY A 149 -14.03 -10.52 30.83
N HIS A 150 -13.58 -10.58 32.09
CA HIS A 150 -12.18 -10.37 32.45
C HIS A 150 -11.28 -11.45 31.78
N LEU A 151 -11.63 -12.73 31.88
CA LEU A 151 -10.86 -13.81 31.25
C LEU A 151 -10.87 -13.70 29.73
N GLY A 152 -11.99 -13.31 29.10
CA GLY A 152 -12.03 -13.02 27.68
C GLY A 152 -11.09 -11.86 27.26
N ASN A 153 -10.96 -10.84 28.11
CA ASN A 153 -9.99 -9.75 27.88
C ASN A 153 -8.54 -10.24 28.07
N VAL A 154 -8.27 -11.10 29.04
CA VAL A 154 -6.95 -11.73 29.25
C VAL A 154 -6.53 -12.55 28.02
N ILE A 155 -7.45 -13.31 27.42
CA ILE A 155 -7.20 -14.10 26.21
C ILE A 155 -6.80 -13.20 25.03
N VAL A 156 -7.39 -11.99 24.92
CA VAL A 156 -7.16 -11.08 23.78
C VAL A 156 -6.03 -10.10 24.03
N ARG A 157 -5.83 -9.62 25.27
CA ARG A 157 -4.96 -8.46 25.60
C ARG A 157 -3.91 -8.75 26.69
N GLY A 158 -3.87 -9.95 27.25
CA GLY A 158 -2.99 -10.32 28.36
C GLY A 158 -3.51 -9.92 29.74
N ASP A 159 -2.93 -10.54 30.79
CA ASP A 159 -3.38 -10.42 32.18
C ASP A 159 -3.05 -9.06 32.84
N GLU A 160 -2.00 -8.38 32.40
CA GLU A 160 -1.57 -7.08 32.96
C GLU A 160 -2.37 -5.88 32.42
N TYR A 161 -3.18 -6.03 31.39
CA TYR A 161 -3.88 -4.91 30.73
C TYR A 161 -4.79 -4.12 31.67
N VAL A 162 -5.47 -4.80 32.61
CA VAL A 162 -6.34 -4.16 33.61
C VAL A 162 -5.65 -4.05 34.99
N THR A 163 -4.86 -5.05 35.35
CA THR A 163 -4.28 -5.15 36.69
C THR A 163 -3.13 -4.17 36.95
N ARG A 164 -2.31 -3.89 35.93
CA ARG A 164 -1.16 -2.97 36.02
C ARG A 164 -1.60 -1.50 36.26
N PRO A 165 -2.53 -0.93 35.47
CA PRO A 165 -3.04 0.41 35.77
C PRO A 165 -3.76 0.51 37.09
N LEU A 166 -4.46 -0.53 37.51
CA LEU A 166 -5.14 -0.57 38.82
C LEU A 166 -4.13 -0.60 39.99
N ALA A 167 -3.07 -1.39 39.86
CA ALA A 167 -2.00 -1.42 40.85
C ALA A 167 -1.30 -0.06 40.98
N ALA A 168 -1.02 0.61 39.83
CA ALA A 168 -0.47 1.94 39.80
C ALA A 168 -1.41 2.97 40.47
N ALA A 169 -2.72 2.91 40.15
CA ALA A 169 -3.73 3.78 40.75
C ALA A 169 -3.90 3.57 42.28
N LEU A 170 -3.62 2.36 42.76
CA LEU A 170 -3.66 2.02 44.19
C LEU A 170 -2.33 2.25 44.91
N GLY A 171 -1.31 2.86 44.25
CA GLY A 171 0.00 3.17 44.83
C GLY A 171 0.85 1.95 45.23
N ARG A 172 0.59 0.78 44.59
CA ARG A 172 1.37 -0.41 44.85
C ARG A 172 2.64 -0.42 43.97
N PRO A 173 3.85 -0.74 44.53
CA PRO A 173 5.09 -0.71 43.75
C PRO A 173 5.09 -1.81 42.69
N VAL A 174 5.36 -1.42 41.45
CA VAL A 174 5.60 -2.34 40.35
C VAL A 174 7.08 -2.72 40.36
N ARG A 175 7.38 -4.00 40.53
CA ARG A 175 8.72 -4.52 40.72
C ARG A 175 9.57 -4.33 39.46
N GLN A 176 10.72 -3.65 39.55
CA GLN A 176 11.73 -3.56 38.49
C GLN A 176 12.78 -4.67 38.63
N PRO A 177 13.22 -5.34 37.54
CA PRO A 177 14.29 -6.34 37.60
C PRO A 177 15.68 -5.71 37.72
N ALA A 178 16.62 -6.39 38.36
CA ALA A 178 18.00 -5.96 38.59
C ALA A 178 18.92 -6.23 37.37
N ALA A 179 19.85 -5.31 37.11
CA ALA A 179 20.82 -5.37 35.99
C ALA A 179 21.95 -6.36 36.23
N VAL A 180 22.36 -7.12 35.17
CA VAL A 180 23.48 -8.06 35.18
C VAL A 180 24.54 -7.60 34.15
N ALA A 181 25.81 -7.61 34.54
CA ALA A 181 26.96 -7.12 33.80
C ALA A 181 27.42 -8.08 32.68
N THR A 182 27.85 -7.54 31.54
CA THR A 182 28.28 -8.26 30.31
C THR A 182 29.76 -8.60 30.33
N PRO A 183 30.22 -9.80 29.91
CA PRO A 183 31.64 -10.14 29.68
C PRO A 183 32.10 -9.68 28.29
N ALA A 184 33.37 -9.28 28.18
CA ALA A 184 34.00 -8.76 26.98
C ALA A 184 34.29 -9.88 25.93
N GLY A 185 33.84 -9.68 24.68
CA GLY A 185 34.33 -10.44 23.52
C GLY A 185 33.52 -11.68 23.11
N GLY A 186 32.18 -11.68 23.24
CA GLY A 186 31.32 -12.81 22.87
C GLY A 186 30.13 -12.37 21.99
N ILE A 187 29.22 -13.33 21.73
CA ILE A 187 27.95 -13.06 21.02
C ILE A 187 27.14 -12.02 21.79
N ASP A 188 26.78 -10.97 21.11
CA ASP A 188 25.96 -9.89 21.64
C ASP A 188 24.47 -10.17 21.38
N PHE A 189 23.65 -10.13 22.43
CA PHE A 189 22.22 -10.43 22.30
C PHE A 189 21.51 -9.47 21.34
N SER A 190 21.78 -8.18 21.45
CA SER A 190 21.07 -7.15 20.67
C SER A 190 21.46 -7.16 19.20
N ARG A 191 22.75 -7.45 18.91
CA ARG A 191 23.29 -7.47 17.55
C ARG A 191 23.02 -8.80 16.84
N ASP A 192 23.21 -9.94 17.54
CA ASP A 192 23.30 -11.25 16.90
C ASP A 192 22.06 -12.12 17.13
N ILE A 193 21.32 -11.94 18.23
CA ILE A 193 20.22 -12.82 18.66
C ILE A 193 18.86 -12.15 18.53
N LEU A 194 18.73 -10.89 18.98
CA LEU A 194 17.46 -10.17 18.92
C LEU A 194 16.87 -10.09 17.51
N PRO A 195 17.66 -9.85 16.43
CA PRO A 195 17.11 -9.86 15.06
C PRO A 195 16.54 -11.23 14.63
N ILE A 196 17.04 -12.33 15.21
CA ILE A 196 16.51 -13.67 14.96
C ILE A 196 15.13 -13.80 15.63
N PHE A 197 15.03 -13.41 16.88
CA PHE A 197 13.76 -13.45 17.63
C PHE A 197 12.71 -12.51 17.00
N ASP A 198 13.08 -11.29 16.72
CA ASP A 198 12.16 -10.30 16.13
C ASP A 198 11.59 -10.79 14.81
N ARG A 199 12.44 -11.31 13.93
CA ARG A 199 12.05 -11.76 12.60
C ARG A 199 11.23 -13.05 12.58
N HIS A 200 11.51 -13.99 13.50
CA HIS A 200 11.03 -15.36 13.37
C HIS A 200 10.15 -15.83 14.54
N CYS A 201 10.19 -15.16 15.70
CA CYS A 201 9.60 -15.66 16.92
C CYS A 201 8.58 -14.71 17.57
N LEU A 202 8.88 -13.40 17.67
CA LEU A 202 8.13 -12.46 18.49
C LEU A 202 6.72 -12.14 17.96
N GLU A 203 6.45 -12.35 16.69
CA GLU A 203 5.09 -12.22 16.16
C GLU A 203 4.09 -13.17 16.81
N CYS A 204 4.58 -14.38 17.24
CA CYS A 204 3.77 -15.38 17.89
C CYS A 204 4.07 -15.55 19.39
N HIS A 205 5.27 -15.19 19.84
CA HIS A 205 5.76 -15.37 21.20
C HIS A 205 6.25 -14.06 21.85
N GLY A 206 5.64 -12.94 21.49
CA GLY A 206 5.92 -11.62 22.07
C GLY A 206 4.82 -11.12 22.98
N GLN A 207 4.89 -9.83 23.34
CA GLN A 207 3.95 -9.20 24.26
C GLN A 207 2.51 -9.18 23.75
N ALA A 208 2.32 -8.98 22.44
CA ALA A 208 0.98 -8.90 21.84
C ALA A 208 0.34 -10.28 21.61
N LYS A 209 1.15 -11.31 21.36
CA LYS A 209 0.72 -12.69 21.20
C LYS A 209 1.76 -13.58 21.87
N HIS A 210 1.32 -14.47 22.74
CA HIS A 210 2.19 -15.44 23.43
C HIS A 210 1.58 -16.85 23.33
N ARG A 211 1.67 -17.43 22.13
CA ARG A 211 1.15 -18.76 21.87
C ARG A 211 1.84 -19.78 22.77
N GLY A 212 1.04 -20.72 23.33
CA GLY A 212 1.54 -21.69 24.29
C GLY A 212 2.03 -21.08 25.60
N GLY A 213 1.50 -19.89 25.97
CA GLY A 213 1.93 -19.17 27.17
C GLY A 213 3.37 -18.63 27.11
N LEU A 214 4.12 -18.92 26.02
CA LEU A 214 5.55 -18.64 25.93
C LEU A 214 5.81 -17.20 25.48
N ARG A 215 6.66 -16.50 26.23
CA ARG A 215 7.19 -15.18 25.89
C ARG A 215 8.68 -15.26 25.60
N LEU A 216 9.09 -14.82 24.40
CA LEU A 216 10.48 -14.76 23.96
C LEU A 216 10.99 -13.32 23.86
N ASP A 217 10.18 -12.36 24.30
CA ASP A 217 10.48 -10.92 24.32
C ASP A 217 11.06 -10.48 25.69
N SER A 218 11.24 -11.38 26.63
CA SER A 218 11.90 -11.13 27.91
C SER A 218 12.70 -12.36 28.36
N ARG A 219 13.81 -12.13 29.07
CA ARG A 219 14.61 -13.22 29.63
C ARG A 219 13.83 -14.04 30.65
N GLU A 220 13.06 -13.34 31.47
CA GLU A 220 12.18 -13.95 32.47
C GLU A 220 11.16 -14.86 31.77
N GLY A 221 10.49 -14.37 30.73
CA GLY A 221 9.51 -15.13 29.96
C GLY A 221 10.10 -16.37 29.28
N MET A 222 11.37 -16.32 28.84
CA MET A 222 12.06 -17.48 28.29
C MET A 222 12.43 -18.51 29.35
N LEU A 223 12.80 -18.06 30.56
CA LEU A 223 13.19 -18.93 31.66
C LEU A 223 12.00 -19.48 32.43
N GLU A 224 10.91 -18.70 32.56
CA GLU A 224 9.62 -19.18 33.09
C GLU A 224 8.98 -20.15 32.10
N GLY A 225 9.12 -19.84 30.82
CA GLY A 225 8.62 -20.66 29.72
C GLY A 225 7.11 -20.49 29.48
N GLY A 226 6.54 -21.45 28.76
CA GLY A 226 5.12 -21.55 28.49
C GLY A 226 4.53 -22.87 29.03
N ASP A 227 3.46 -23.31 28.37
CA ASP A 227 2.72 -24.53 28.73
C ASP A 227 3.60 -25.78 28.77
N ASN A 228 4.75 -25.77 28.07
CA ASN A 228 5.71 -26.88 28.01
C ASN A 228 7.00 -26.62 28.84
N GLY A 229 6.99 -25.64 29.73
CA GLY A 229 8.13 -25.27 30.54
C GLY A 229 9.08 -24.26 29.89
N PRO A 230 10.32 -24.09 30.45
CA PRO A 230 11.30 -23.12 29.97
C PRO A 230 11.63 -23.25 28.49
N ALA A 231 11.81 -22.11 27.78
CA ALA A 231 12.20 -22.14 26.37
C ALA A 231 13.68 -22.51 26.16
N LEU A 232 14.54 -22.20 27.13
CA LEU A 232 15.96 -22.46 27.07
C LEU A 232 16.55 -22.84 28.45
N ILE A 233 17.66 -23.52 28.41
CA ILE A 233 18.47 -23.91 29.57
C ILE A 233 19.81 -23.17 29.44
N PRO A 234 20.07 -22.10 30.23
CA PRO A 234 21.33 -21.38 30.13
C PRO A 234 22.55 -22.27 30.30
N GLY A 235 23.50 -22.23 29.39
CA GLY A 235 24.68 -23.05 29.34
C GLY A 235 24.51 -24.39 28.61
N ASP A 236 23.28 -24.84 28.34
CA ASP A 236 23.01 -26.13 27.67
C ASP A 236 22.15 -25.90 26.40
N ALA A 237 22.82 -25.63 25.30
CA ALA A 237 22.17 -25.34 24.02
C ALA A 237 21.47 -26.59 23.42
N GLU A 238 22.09 -27.78 23.51
CA GLU A 238 21.54 -28.97 22.86
C GLU A 238 20.26 -29.50 23.51
N ASN A 239 20.10 -29.29 24.81
CA ASN A 239 18.90 -29.67 25.57
C ASN A 239 17.87 -28.52 25.68
N SER A 240 18.18 -27.35 25.21
CA SER A 240 17.26 -26.20 25.22
C SER A 240 16.09 -26.46 24.30
N PRO A 241 14.83 -26.40 24.79
CA PRO A 241 13.63 -26.65 23.98
C PRO A 241 13.53 -25.75 22.72
N ILE A 242 13.97 -24.50 22.76
CA ILE A 242 13.98 -23.62 21.61
C ILE A 242 14.83 -24.17 20.46
N ILE A 243 16.00 -24.75 20.76
CA ILE A 243 16.88 -25.36 19.73
C ILE A 243 16.27 -26.66 19.20
N ARG A 244 15.65 -27.46 20.02
CA ARG A 244 14.97 -28.69 19.60
C ARG A 244 13.78 -28.37 18.69
N ARG A 245 13.02 -27.35 19.02
CA ARG A 245 11.87 -26.87 18.22
C ARG A 245 12.29 -26.28 16.87
N VAL A 246 13.33 -25.45 16.80
CA VAL A 246 13.77 -24.88 15.51
C VAL A 246 14.42 -25.95 14.61
N LEU A 247 14.96 -27.02 15.18
CA LEU A 247 15.50 -28.18 14.45
C LEU A 247 14.43 -29.21 14.09
N GLY A 248 13.22 -29.13 14.65
CA GLY A 248 12.16 -30.14 14.46
C GLY A 248 12.54 -31.53 14.99
N ARG A 249 13.25 -31.62 16.14
CA ARG A 249 13.66 -32.88 16.78
C ARG A 249 12.52 -33.42 17.64
N ASP A 250 12.56 -34.71 17.91
CA ASP A 250 11.71 -35.42 18.86
C ASP A 250 10.24 -35.55 18.49
N GLY A 251 9.90 -35.41 17.19
CA GLY A 251 8.52 -35.56 16.70
C GLY A 251 7.59 -34.38 17.01
N GLU A 252 8.16 -33.29 17.51
CA GLU A 252 7.41 -32.04 17.73
C GLU A 252 7.40 -31.15 16.50
N ASP A 253 6.36 -30.29 16.40
CA ASP A 253 6.24 -29.34 15.29
C ASP A 253 7.44 -28.38 15.27
N ARG A 254 8.06 -28.27 14.09
CA ARG A 254 9.19 -27.37 13.90
C ARG A 254 8.74 -25.90 13.96
N MET A 255 9.52 -25.08 14.67
CA MET A 255 9.34 -23.62 14.71
C MET A 255 10.32 -22.90 13.77
N PRO A 256 9.88 -21.81 13.10
CA PRO A 256 8.54 -21.22 13.10
C PRO A 256 7.49 -22.11 12.42
N LEU A 257 6.31 -22.24 13.04
CA LEU A 257 5.25 -23.12 12.56
C LEU A 257 4.70 -22.59 11.20
N ASN A 258 4.63 -23.48 10.20
CA ASN A 258 4.15 -23.16 8.83
C ASN A 258 4.92 -22.02 8.14
N ARG A 259 6.18 -21.80 8.50
CA ARG A 259 7.10 -20.84 7.88
C ARG A 259 8.41 -21.49 7.51
N ASP A 260 9.22 -20.75 6.73
CA ASP A 260 10.57 -21.20 6.39
C ASP A 260 11.42 -21.43 7.64
N PRO A 261 12.28 -22.48 7.67
CA PRO A 261 13.21 -22.69 8.76
C PRO A 261 14.17 -21.52 8.91
N ILE A 262 14.58 -21.23 10.13
CA ILE A 262 15.69 -20.30 10.36
C ILE A 262 16.99 -20.91 9.81
N SER A 263 17.89 -20.08 9.30
CA SER A 263 19.13 -20.53 8.66
C SER A 263 20.07 -21.24 9.65
N GLN A 264 20.95 -22.12 9.14
CA GLN A 264 21.92 -22.83 9.95
C GLN A 264 22.82 -21.86 10.73
N GLY A 265 23.24 -20.73 10.10
CA GLY A 265 24.03 -19.70 10.78
C GLY A 265 23.28 -19.06 11.97
N GLN A 266 21.97 -18.83 11.84
CA GLN A 266 21.13 -18.32 12.92
C GLN A 266 20.95 -19.35 14.04
N ILE A 267 20.83 -20.64 13.71
CA ILE A 267 20.76 -21.74 14.69
C ILE A 267 22.07 -21.81 15.48
N GLU A 268 23.23 -21.75 14.81
CA GLU A 268 24.52 -21.74 15.47
C GLU A 268 24.75 -20.52 16.37
N ALA A 269 24.25 -19.33 15.93
CA ALA A 269 24.26 -18.12 16.76
C ALA A 269 23.43 -18.30 18.05
N LEU A 270 22.21 -18.86 17.93
CA LEU A 270 21.36 -19.17 19.08
C LEU A 270 22.02 -20.19 20.02
N LYS A 271 22.63 -21.26 19.48
CA LYS A 271 23.34 -22.27 20.28
C LYS A 271 24.52 -21.67 21.03
N ALA A 272 25.33 -20.88 20.34
CA ALA A 272 26.48 -20.25 20.96
C ALA A 272 26.08 -19.22 22.04
N TRP A 273 25.01 -18.47 21.81
CA TRP A 273 24.44 -17.57 22.83
C TRP A 273 23.92 -18.32 24.05
N ILE A 274 23.18 -19.43 23.86
CA ILE A 274 22.67 -20.23 24.98
C ILE A 274 23.85 -20.90 25.73
N ALA A 275 24.86 -21.43 25.02
CA ALA A 275 26.07 -22.04 25.61
C ALA A 275 26.86 -21.01 26.44
N ALA A 276 26.86 -19.74 26.06
CA ALA A 276 27.44 -18.65 26.86
C ALA A 276 26.60 -18.27 28.09
N GLY A 277 25.54 -19.00 28.43
CA GLY A 277 24.64 -18.72 29.56
C GLY A 277 23.46 -17.84 29.21
N ALA A 278 23.15 -17.68 27.93
CA ALA A 278 22.10 -16.78 27.40
C ALA A 278 22.23 -15.38 28.04
N PRO A 279 23.39 -14.70 27.87
CA PRO A 279 23.56 -13.35 28.38
C PRO A 279 22.54 -12.43 27.73
N TRP A 280 21.74 -11.77 28.56
CA TRP A 280 20.71 -10.84 28.14
C TRP A 280 21.14 -9.43 28.48
N THR A 281 21.27 -8.57 27.52
CA THR A 281 21.43 -7.15 27.77
C THR A 281 20.06 -6.62 28.22
N THR A 282 19.95 -6.35 29.50
CA THR A 282 18.76 -5.75 30.11
C THR A 282 18.39 -4.48 29.34
N GLY A 283 17.21 -4.49 28.74
CA GLY A 283 16.76 -3.40 27.90
C GLY A 283 16.69 -3.71 26.41
N ALA A 284 17.16 -4.88 25.94
CA ALA A 284 17.21 -5.18 24.51
C ALA A 284 15.85 -5.32 23.82
N ILE A 285 14.78 -5.66 24.54
CA ILE A 285 13.42 -5.73 23.99
C ILE A 285 12.50 -4.69 24.62
N HIS A 286 12.91 -4.10 25.75
CA HIS A 286 12.34 -2.91 26.35
C HIS A 286 13.33 -1.75 26.35
N HIS A 287 14.16 -1.65 25.32
CA HIS A 287 14.59 -0.33 24.98
C HIS A 287 13.33 0.38 24.57
N ASP A 288 13.00 1.38 25.34
CA ASP A 288 12.40 2.58 24.80
C ASP A 288 13.39 3.20 23.80
N THR A 289 13.82 2.37 22.79
CA THR A 289 14.54 2.82 21.58
C THR A 289 13.65 3.74 20.78
N SER A 290 12.38 3.79 21.16
CA SER A 290 11.38 4.72 20.69
C SER A 290 11.77 6.18 20.84
N LYS A 291 12.78 6.52 21.66
CA LYS A 291 13.26 7.90 21.84
C LYS A 291 14.77 8.01 21.72
N ASP A 292 15.44 7.00 21.12
CA ASP A 292 16.88 7.05 20.92
C ASP A 292 17.22 7.89 19.67
N PRO A 293 17.67 9.13 19.83
CA PRO A 293 18.17 9.93 18.70
C PRO A 293 19.42 9.30 18.04
N ALA A 294 19.95 8.23 18.61
CA ALA A 294 21.05 7.46 18.05
C ALA A 294 20.62 6.40 17.02
N HIS A 295 19.31 6.23 16.76
CA HIS A 295 18.84 5.31 15.71
C HIS A 295 19.56 5.62 14.37
N TRP A 296 19.88 4.56 13.63
CA TRP A 296 20.69 4.69 12.41
C TRP A 296 20.10 5.67 11.39
N SER A 297 18.77 5.68 11.25
CA SER A 297 18.07 6.49 10.25
C SER A 297 18.04 7.99 10.58
N TYR A 298 18.22 8.35 11.84
CA TYR A 298 18.22 9.75 12.30
C TYR A 298 19.60 10.40 12.27
N LYS A 299 20.60 9.68 11.76
CA LYS A 299 21.97 10.22 11.52
C LYS A 299 22.12 10.55 10.04
N PRO A 300 22.71 11.69 9.66
CA PRO A 300 22.99 12.01 8.28
C PRO A 300 23.76 10.88 7.57
N PRO A 301 23.42 10.56 6.32
CA PRO A 301 24.11 9.51 5.57
C PRO A 301 25.60 9.89 5.37
N ARG A 302 26.47 8.91 5.43
CA ARG A 302 27.88 9.07 5.19
C ARG A 302 28.30 8.19 4.02
N ARG A 303 29.26 8.66 3.20
CA ARG A 303 29.76 7.85 2.08
C ARG A 303 30.64 6.72 2.60
N PRO A 304 30.19 5.45 2.55
CA PRO A 304 31.06 4.33 2.83
C PRO A 304 32.00 4.07 1.64
N GLY A 305 33.21 3.63 1.93
CA GLY A 305 34.12 3.14 0.88
C GLY A 305 33.62 1.82 0.30
N PRO A 306 33.70 1.60 -1.04
CA PRO A 306 33.34 0.34 -1.63
C PRO A 306 34.17 -0.81 -1.01
N PRO A 307 33.56 -1.89 -0.52
CA PRO A 307 34.25 -2.97 0.18
C PRO A 307 35.13 -3.79 -0.76
N ALA A 308 36.13 -4.49 -0.20
CA ALA A 308 36.87 -5.54 -0.89
C ALA A 308 35.94 -6.75 -1.14
N ILE A 309 36.10 -7.39 -2.30
CA ILE A 309 35.32 -8.56 -2.75
C ILE A 309 36.23 -9.65 -3.29
N ASN A 310 35.79 -10.90 -3.20
CA ASN A 310 36.57 -12.06 -3.66
C ASN A 310 36.77 -12.08 -5.18
N HIS A 311 35.76 -11.63 -5.95
CA HIS A 311 35.78 -11.66 -7.41
C HIS A 311 35.58 -10.27 -8.04
N PRO A 312 36.61 -9.37 -8.03
CA PRO A 312 36.47 -7.99 -8.52
C PRO A 312 36.02 -7.87 -9.99
N ALA A 313 36.32 -8.89 -10.80
CA ALA A 313 35.93 -8.92 -12.21
C ALA A 313 34.41 -9.04 -12.44
N LEU A 314 33.64 -9.44 -11.45
CA LEU A 314 32.16 -9.51 -11.53
C LEU A 314 31.51 -8.15 -11.32
N ALA A 315 32.20 -7.19 -10.69
CA ALA A 315 31.66 -5.87 -10.44
C ALA A 315 31.79 -4.97 -11.68
N ARG A 316 30.71 -4.31 -12.06
CA ARG A 316 30.65 -3.29 -13.13
C ARG A 316 30.71 -1.88 -12.57
N ASN A 317 30.18 -1.70 -11.35
CA ASN A 317 30.24 -0.43 -10.60
C ASN A 317 30.24 -0.69 -9.09
N ASP A 318 30.22 0.37 -8.28
CA ASP A 318 30.33 0.25 -6.82
C ASP A 318 29.11 -0.42 -6.17
N ILE A 319 27.90 -0.34 -6.77
CA ILE A 319 26.71 -1.08 -6.28
C ILE A 319 27.05 -2.57 -6.16
N ASP A 320 27.70 -3.10 -7.18
CA ASP A 320 28.04 -4.53 -7.24
C ASP A 320 28.99 -4.94 -6.13
N ARG A 321 29.92 -4.06 -5.76
CA ARG A 321 30.88 -4.33 -4.67
C ARG A 321 30.18 -4.49 -3.32
N PHE A 322 29.16 -3.64 -3.03
CA PHE A 322 28.38 -3.78 -1.81
C PHE A 322 27.54 -5.05 -1.81
N VAL A 323 26.91 -5.39 -2.94
CA VAL A 323 26.11 -6.62 -3.06
C VAL A 323 27.00 -7.86 -3.01
N LEU A 324 28.09 -7.91 -3.77
CA LEU A 324 29.04 -9.04 -3.76
C LEU A 324 29.65 -9.26 -2.39
N ALA A 325 30.06 -8.19 -1.69
CA ALA A 325 30.60 -8.34 -0.33
C ALA A 325 29.57 -8.95 0.65
N ARG A 326 28.29 -8.75 0.42
CA ARG A 326 27.24 -9.42 1.20
C ARG A 326 27.09 -10.88 0.77
N LEU A 327 27.10 -11.18 -0.52
CA LEU A 327 27.03 -12.53 -1.06
C LEU A 327 28.24 -13.36 -0.64
N ASP A 328 29.46 -12.79 -0.68
CA ASP A 328 30.70 -13.44 -0.23
C ASP A 328 30.58 -13.96 1.21
N ARG A 329 29.92 -13.21 2.11
CA ARG A 329 29.70 -13.63 3.51
C ARG A 329 28.72 -14.79 3.65
N GLU A 330 27.79 -14.91 2.72
CA GLU A 330 26.77 -15.97 2.70
C GLU A 330 27.18 -17.16 1.81
N GLY A 331 28.37 -17.09 1.17
CA GLY A 331 28.84 -18.13 0.25
C GLY A 331 28.03 -18.24 -1.04
N LEU A 332 27.41 -17.14 -1.46
CA LEU A 332 26.60 -17.05 -2.69
C LEU A 332 27.34 -16.21 -3.75
N GLU A 333 26.95 -16.43 -5.00
CA GLU A 333 27.46 -15.69 -6.18
C GLU A 333 26.31 -15.05 -6.95
N PHE A 334 26.64 -14.10 -7.85
CA PHE A 334 25.68 -13.60 -8.81
C PHE A 334 25.20 -14.69 -9.78
N ALA A 335 23.91 -14.68 -10.07
CA ALA A 335 23.41 -15.44 -11.21
C ALA A 335 24.05 -14.93 -12.53
N PRO A 336 24.15 -15.79 -13.57
CA PRO A 336 24.65 -15.34 -14.87
C PRO A 336 23.86 -14.15 -15.41
N GLU A 337 24.48 -13.34 -16.26
CA GLU A 337 23.81 -12.23 -16.95
C GLU A 337 22.60 -12.73 -17.73
N ALA A 338 21.50 -11.95 -17.74
CA ALA A 338 20.30 -12.26 -18.49
C ALA A 338 20.56 -12.23 -20.01
N GLU A 339 19.77 -12.99 -20.77
CA GLU A 339 19.81 -12.97 -22.24
C GLU A 339 19.62 -11.54 -22.74
N ARG A 340 20.38 -11.16 -23.77
CA ARG A 340 20.45 -9.76 -24.27
C ARG A 340 19.08 -9.17 -24.59
N GLY A 341 18.21 -9.91 -25.28
CA GLY A 341 16.87 -9.43 -25.62
C GLY A 341 16.01 -9.22 -24.37
N VAL A 342 16.04 -10.17 -23.43
CA VAL A 342 15.34 -10.09 -22.15
C VAL A 342 15.82 -8.90 -21.33
N LEU A 343 17.14 -8.67 -21.29
CA LEU A 343 17.72 -7.53 -20.59
C LEU A 343 17.29 -6.19 -21.19
N LEU A 344 17.28 -6.09 -22.54
CA LEU A 344 16.79 -4.87 -23.22
C LEU A 344 15.30 -4.63 -22.93
N ARG A 345 14.48 -5.69 -22.93
CA ARG A 345 13.06 -5.58 -22.58
C ARG A 345 12.88 -5.11 -21.15
N ARG A 346 13.61 -5.70 -20.21
CA ARG A 346 13.56 -5.33 -18.78
C ARG A 346 13.84 -3.84 -18.59
N VAL A 347 14.97 -3.36 -19.13
CA VAL A 347 15.37 -1.96 -18.95
C VAL A 347 14.45 -0.98 -19.71
N SER A 348 13.91 -1.37 -20.86
CA SER A 348 12.94 -0.55 -21.58
C SER A 348 11.65 -0.37 -20.76
N LEU A 349 11.09 -1.45 -20.22
CA LEU A 349 9.90 -1.41 -19.35
C LEU A 349 10.15 -0.62 -18.05
N ASP A 350 11.32 -0.76 -17.46
CA ASP A 350 11.65 -0.05 -16.21
C ASP A 350 11.84 1.45 -16.43
N LEU A 351 12.56 1.85 -17.47
CA LEU A 351 12.88 3.26 -17.72
C LEU A 351 11.75 4.02 -18.42
N THR A 352 11.01 3.36 -19.33
CA THR A 352 10.01 4.05 -20.18
C THR A 352 8.59 3.52 -20.02
N GLY A 353 8.39 2.37 -19.37
CA GLY A 353 7.10 1.69 -19.27
C GLY A 353 6.63 1.08 -20.61
N LEU A 354 7.50 1.02 -21.62
CA LEU A 354 7.19 0.50 -22.94
C LEU A 354 8.16 -0.63 -23.34
N PRO A 355 7.70 -1.64 -24.09
CA PRO A 355 8.58 -2.67 -24.62
C PRO A 355 9.50 -2.07 -25.72
N PRO A 356 10.69 -2.67 -25.96
CA PRO A 356 11.52 -2.27 -27.09
C PRO A 356 10.79 -2.56 -28.42
N SER A 357 11.00 -1.72 -29.41
CA SER A 357 10.50 -2.01 -30.76
C SER A 357 11.22 -3.21 -31.39
N PRO A 358 10.61 -3.91 -32.36
CA PRO A 358 11.29 -4.94 -33.11
C PRO A 358 12.61 -4.46 -33.76
N GLY A 359 12.66 -3.19 -34.18
CA GLY A 359 13.87 -2.55 -34.71
C GLY A 359 14.95 -2.39 -33.65
N ASP A 360 14.60 -1.95 -32.42
CA ASP A 360 15.55 -1.85 -31.31
C ASP A 360 16.12 -3.22 -30.93
N LEU A 361 15.27 -4.26 -30.88
CA LEU A 361 15.70 -5.63 -30.62
C LEU A 361 16.66 -6.16 -31.69
N ALA A 362 16.38 -5.89 -32.96
CA ALA A 362 17.25 -6.30 -34.06
C ALA A 362 18.60 -5.55 -34.03
N ALA A 363 18.57 -4.24 -33.85
CA ALA A 363 19.77 -3.41 -33.77
C ALA A 363 20.63 -3.82 -32.56
N PHE A 364 20.03 -4.04 -31.41
CA PHE A 364 20.75 -4.45 -30.20
C PHE A 364 21.32 -5.88 -30.31
N ALA A 365 20.64 -6.79 -30.99
CA ALA A 365 21.12 -8.16 -31.20
C ALA A 365 22.42 -8.25 -32.02
N VAL A 366 22.59 -7.35 -33.00
CA VAL A 366 23.77 -7.33 -33.87
C VAL A 366 24.92 -6.46 -33.34
N ASP A 367 24.65 -5.53 -32.44
CA ASP A 367 25.65 -4.67 -31.82
C ASP A 367 26.44 -5.42 -30.75
N SER A 368 27.61 -5.94 -31.10
CA SER A 368 28.50 -6.70 -30.18
C SER A 368 29.49 -5.83 -29.43
N SER A 369 29.42 -4.49 -29.52
CA SER A 369 30.32 -3.59 -28.79
C SER A 369 30.09 -3.65 -27.26
N ALA A 370 31.14 -3.42 -26.51
CA ALA A 370 31.07 -3.49 -25.03
C ALA A 370 30.06 -2.50 -24.43
N GLU A 371 29.91 -1.34 -25.06
CA GLU A 371 29.05 -0.23 -24.60
C GLU A 371 27.62 -0.28 -25.20
N ALA A 372 27.26 -1.34 -25.93
CA ALA A 372 25.95 -1.44 -26.60
C ALA A 372 24.78 -1.28 -25.63
N TYR A 373 24.91 -1.86 -24.44
CA TYR A 373 23.86 -1.79 -23.40
C TYR A 373 23.77 -0.38 -22.79
N GLU A 374 24.89 0.21 -22.44
CA GLU A 374 24.97 1.55 -21.88
C GLU A 374 24.40 2.60 -22.84
N ARG A 375 24.69 2.50 -24.14
CA ARG A 375 24.07 3.35 -25.18
C ARG A 375 22.55 3.15 -25.24
N ALA A 376 22.06 1.93 -25.09
CA ALA A 376 20.61 1.68 -25.04
C ALA A 376 19.98 2.32 -23.79
N VAL A 377 20.63 2.23 -22.63
CA VAL A 377 20.21 2.88 -21.40
C VAL A 377 20.16 4.40 -21.57
N ASP A 378 21.20 5.00 -22.11
CA ASP A 378 21.30 6.46 -22.29
C ASP A 378 20.18 6.96 -23.24
N ARG A 379 19.88 6.21 -24.31
CA ARG A 379 18.77 6.51 -25.22
C ARG A 379 17.41 6.42 -24.52
N LEU A 380 17.19 5.43 -23.65
CA LEU A 380 15.95 5.26 -22.90
C LEU A 380 15.76 6.37 -21.86
N LEU A 381 16.83 6.78 -21.16
CA LEU A 381 16.82 7.91 -20.23
C LEU A 381 16.55 9.25 -20.91
N ALA A 382 16.97 9.41 -22.17
CA ALA A 382 16.69 10.59 -22.98
C ALA A 382 15.26 10.57 -23.58
N SER A 383 14.58 9.44 -23.56
CA SER A 383 13.23 9.30 -24.10
C SER A 383 12.22 10.10 -23.28
N PRO A 384 11.31 10.86 -23.93
CA PRO A 384 10.21 11.52 -23.24
C PRO A 384 9.26 10.57 -22.50
N ALA A 385 9.24 9.29 -22.87
CA ALA A 385 8.48 8.26 -22.17
C ALA A 385 9.02 7.96 -20.75
N TYR A 386 10.26 8.35 -20.46
CA TYR A 386 10.86 8.26 -19.13
C TYR A 386 10.05 9.07 -18.10
N GLY A 387 9.77 10.33 -18.37
CA GLY A 387 9.00 11.17 -17.45
C GLY A 387 7.57 10.66 -17.25
N GLU A 388 6.91 10.16 -18.31
CA GLU A 388 5.58 9.56 -18.20
C GLU A 388 5.57 8.31 -17.32
N ARG A 389 6.60 7.47 -17.42
CA ARG A 389 6.76 6.26 -16.58
C ARG A 389 7.00 6.61 -15.10
N TRP A 390 7.93 7.51 -14.82
CA TRP A 390 8.33 7.81 -13.45
C TRP A 390 7.36 8.76 -12.75
N ALA A 391 6.65 9.59 -13.51
CA ALA A 391 5.56 10.41 -12.98
C ALA A 391 4.46 9.57 -12.36
N SER A 392 4.09 8.41 -12.91
CA SER A 392 3.04 7.55 -12.33
C SER A 392 3.31 7.20 -10.87
N ARG A 393 4.56 6.93 -10.51
CA ARG A 393 4.96 6.62 -9.12
C ARG A 393 4.93 7.87 -8.23
N TRP A 394 5.39 9.01 -8.74
CA TRP A 394 5.32 10.25 -7.98
C TRP A 394 3.89 10.71 -7.74
N LEU A 395 3.00 10.50 -8.72
CA LEU A 395 1.59 10.84 -8.62
C LEU A 395 0.84 9.98 -7.58
N ASP A 396 1.30 8.77 -7.30
CA ASP A 396 0.79 7.96 -6.18
C ASP A 396 1.18 8.57 -4.82
N LEU A 397 2.42 9.03 -4.69
CA LEU A 397 2.88 9.74 -3.49
C LEU A 397 2.13 11.07 -3.29
N ALA A 398 1.90 11.78 -4.38
CA ALA A 398 1.17 13.05 -4.38
C ALA A 398 -0.34 12.88 -4.17
N ARG A 399 -0.90 11.69 -4.26
CA ARG A 399 -2.36 11.41 -4.24
C ARG A 399 -3.10 12.08 -5.40
N TYR A 400 -2.41 12.24 -6.53
CA TYR A 400 -3.00 12.89 -7.71
C TYR A 400 -4.30 12.23 -8.15
N ALA A 401 -5.33 13.04 -8.37
CA ALA A 401 -6.58 12.62 -8.99
C ALA A 401 -7.22 13.79 -9.73
N ASP A 402 -8.09 13.47 -10.67
CA ASP A 402 -8.93 14.44 -11.42
C ASP A 402 -10.28 14.65 -10.71
N SER A 403 -10.40 14.21 -9.45
CA SER A 403 -11.59 14.35 -8.63
C SER A 403 -11.26 14.62 -7.16
N ARG A 404 -12.23 15.15 -6.39
CA ARG A 404 -12.03 15.68 -5.03
C ARG A 404 -12.10 14.64 -3.92
N GLY A 405 -12.67 13.48 -4.19
CA GLY A 405 -12.91 12.43 -3.18
C GLY A 405 -14.21 12.63 -2.40
N TYR A 406 -14.37 11.87 -1.32
CA TYR A 406 -15.60 11.72 -0.54
C TYR A 406 -16.78 11.22 -1.39
N GLU A 407 -18.02 11.40 -0.96
CA GLU A 407 -19.18 10.84 -1.66
C GLU A 407 -19.49 11.58 -2.96
N LYS A 408 -19.40 12.91 -2.97
CA LYS A 408 -19.67 13.71 -4.18
C LYS A 408 -18.60 13.51 -5.24
N ASP A 409 -17.36 13.42 -4.83
CA ASP A 409 -16.20 13.15 -5.68
C ASP A 409 -16.24 13.87 -7.04
N GLN A 410 -16.55 15.18 -7.01
CA GLN A 410 -16.66 15.98 -8.22
C GLN A 410 -15.33 16.17 -8.93
N THR A 411 -15.40 16.29 -10.24
CA THR A 411 -14.24 16.55 -11.11
C THR A 411 -13.61 17.90 -10.81
N TRP A 412 -12.30 17.98 -10.91
CA TRP A 412 -11.55 19.23 -10.92
C TRP A 412 -10.32 19.17 -11.82
N SER A 413 -9.72 20.31 -12.12
CA SER A 413 -8.57 20.39 -13.04
C SER A 413 -7.26 20.35 -12.28
N MET A 414 -6.60 19.18 -12.28
CA MET A 414 -5.27 18.96 -11.70
C MET A 414 -4.22 18.52 -12.73
N TRP A 415 -4.64 18.26 -13.98
CA TRP A 415 -3.74 17.75 -15.03
C TRP A 415 -2.48 18.61 -15.28
N PRO A 416 -2.47 19.94 -15.09
CA PRO A 416 -1.26 20.74 -15.27
C PRO A 416 -0.16 20.35 -14.29
N TYR A 417 -0.51 19.99 -13.04
CA TYR A 417 0.46 19.47 -12.07
C TYR A 417 1.05 18.13 -12.53
N ARG A 418 0.25 17.20 -13.05
CA ARG A 418 0.76 15.95 -13.65
C ARG A 418 1.76 16.23 -14.77
N ASP A 419 1.42 17.13 -15.66
CA ASP A 419 2.26 17.48 -16.81
C ASP A 419 3.55 18.18 -16.35
N TRP A 420 3.47 19.03 -15.31
CA TRP A 420 4.66 19.61 -14.69
C TRP A 420 5.60 18.52 -14.15
N VAL A 421 5.07 17.51 -13.43
CA VAL A 421 5.87 16.37 -12.91
C VAL A 421 6.55 15.62 -14.06
N ILE A 422 5.83 15.30 -15.14
CA ILE A 422 6.37 14.62 -16.32
C ILE A 422 7.52 15.41 -16.94
N ASN A 423 7.31 16.72 -17.12
CA ASN A 423 8.30 17.62 -17.72
C ASN A 423 9.55 17.78 -16.83
N ALA A 424 9.37 17.95 -15.52
CA ALA A 424 10.45 18.06 -14.55
C ALA A 424 11.35 16.80 -14.55
N LEU A 425 10.73 15.60 -14.57
CA LEU A 425 11.46 14.33 -14.63
C LEU A 425 12.18 14.16 -15.97
N ASN A 426 11.55 14.52 -17.10
CA ASN A 426 12.19 14.47 -18.40
C ASN A 426 13.41 15.39 -18.51
N ALA A 427 13.32 16.57 -17.91
CA ALA A 427 14.40 17.53 -17.83
C ALA A 427 15.49 17.14 -16.83
N ASP A 428 15.34 16.02 -16.12
CA ASP A 428 16.19 15.63 -14.98
C ASP A 428 16.36 16.77 -13.98
N MET A 429 15.23 17.45 -13.65
CA MET A 429 15.25 18.52 -12.66
C MET A 429 15.86 18.00 -11.37
N PRO A 430 16.88 18.67 -10.80
CA PRO A 430 17.45 18.29 -9.52
C PRO A 430 16.38 18.07 -8.47
N PHE A 431 16.43 16.95 -7.75
CA PHE A 431 15.36 16.57 -6.81
C PHE A 431 15.19 17.56 -5.65
N ASP A 432 16.23 18.25 -5.26
CA ASP A 432 16.16 19.38 -4.32
C ASP A 432 15.28 20.51 -4.86
N ARG A 433 15.50 20.94 -6.09
CA ARG A 433 14.66 21.92 -6.76
C ARG A 433 13.24 21.41 -6.98
N PHE A 434 13.10 20.18 -7.42
CA PHE A 434 11.80 19.49 -7.61
C PHE A 434 10.99 19.48 -6.30
N THR A 435 11.64 19.25 -5.16
CA THR A 435 11.03 19.30 -3.82
C THR A 435 10.65 20.73 -3.44
N ILE A 436 11.58 21.70 -3.58
CA ILE A 436 11.34 23.08 -3.20
C ILE A 436 10.17 23.67 -3.98
N GLU A 437 10.11 23.46 -5.30
CA GLU A 437 9.03 24.01 -6.14
C GLU A 437 7.65 23.43 -5.77
N GLN A 438 7.57 22.16 -5.36
CA GLN A 438 6.31 21.55 -4.94
C GLN A 438 5.83 21.98 -3.56
N LEU A 439 6.73 22.21 -2.63
CA LEU A 439 6.38 22.61 -1.28
C LEU A 439 6.17 24.13 -1.13
N ALA A 440 6.92 24.93 -1.88
CA ALA A 440 7.04 26.38 -1.68
C ALA A 440 7.29 27.16 -2.99
N GLY A 441 6.81 26.65 -4.12
CA GLY A 441 7.01 27.32 -5.43
C GLY A 441 6.43 28.73 -5.48
N ASP A 442 5.32 28.98 -4.76
CA ASP A 442 4.68 30.29 -4.62
C ASP A 442 5.48 31.29 -3.77
N LEU A 443 6.39 30.82 -2.93
CA LEU A 443 7.23 31.65 -2.07
C LEU A 443 8.60 31.99 -2.71
N LEU A 444 8.88 31.45 -3.88
CA LEU A 444 10.10 31.76 -4.61
C LEU A 444 10.08 33.20 -5.15
N PRO A 445 11.23 33.88 -5.18
CA PRO A 445 11.31 35.24 -5.72
C PRO A 445 10.85 35.30 -7.18
N ARG A 446 9.80 36.06 -7.47
CA ARG A 446 9.19 36.18 -8.81
C ARG A 446 8.74 34.83 -9.35
N ALA A 447 7.99 34.06 -8.53
CA ALA A 447 7.48 32.76 -8.88
C ALA A 447 6.90 32.71 -10.30
N THR A 448 7.35 31.76 -11.08
CA THR A 448 6.85 31.50 -12.45
C THR A 448 5.53 30.73 -12.39
N GLN A 449 4.81 30.69 -13.51
CA GLN A 449 3.60 29.90 -13.64
C GLN A 449 3.86 28.42 -13.34
N ASP A 450 4.96 27.85 -13.84
CA ASP A 450 5.32 26.45 -13.57
C ASP A 450 5.59 26.17 -12.10
N GLN A 451 6.23 27.13 -11.38
CA GLN A 451 6.48 27.03 -9.95
C GLN A 451 5.19 27.12 -9.13
N LEU A 452 4.20 27.89 -9.58
CA LEU A 452 2.88 27.88 -8.98
C LEU A 452 2.16 26.56 -9.23
N ILE A 453 2.21 26.02 -10.46
CA ILE A 453 1.62 24.71 -10.81
C ILE A 453 2.23 23.58 -9.97
N ALA A 454 3.55 23.64 -9.72
CA ALA A 454 4.24 22.65 -8.89
C ALA A 454 3.63 22.49 -7.49
N THR A 455 3.13 23.60 -6.90
CA THR A 455 2.49 23.58 -5.58
C THR A 455 1.19 22.77 -5.54
N GLY A 456 0.68 22.34 -6.69
CA GLY A 456 -0.42 21.40 -6.83
C GLY A 456 -0.24 20.10 -6.05
N PHE A 457 1.00 19.71 -5.69
CA PHE A 457 1.27 18.57 -4.81
C PHE A 457 0.41 18.58 -3.53
N HIS A 458 0.36 19.71 -2.84
CA HIS A 458 -0.42 19.88 -1.62
C HIS A 458 -1.89 20.23 -1.86
N ARG A 459 -2.30 20.35 -3.13
CA ARG A 459 -3.71 20.52 -3.51
C ARG A 459 -4.35 19.20 -3.93
N CYS A 460 -3.60 18.11 -4.00
CA CYS A 460 -4.11 16.77 -4.24
C CYS A 460 -4.79 16.13 -3.01
N SER A 461 -4.97 16.84 -1.91
CA SER A 461 -5.76 16.41 -0.76
C SER A 461 -7.23 16.20 -1.14
N MET A 462 -7.92 15.27 -0.48
CA MET A 462 -9.38 15.19 -0.61
C MET A 462 -10.04 16.40 0.02
N ILE A 463 -11.15 16.86 -0.56
CA ILE A 463 -11.96 17.98 -0.05
C ILE A 463 -13.40 17.51 0.15
N ASN A 464 -13.88 17.63 1.38
CA ASN A 464 -15.27 17.32 1.71
C ASN A 464 -16.19 18.51 1.41
N GLU A 465 -17.17 18.29 0.55
CA GLU A 465 -18.16 19.29 0.14
C GLU A 465 -19.60 18.83 0.40
N GLU A 466 -19.76 17.90 1.35
CA GLU A 466 -21.07 17.42 1.74
C GLU A 466 -21.81 18.43 2.63
N GLY A 467 -23.13 18.33 2.68
CA GLY A 467 -23.94 19.19 3.54
C GLY A 467 -23.59 18.96 5.02
N GLY A 468 -23.43 20.05 5.79
CA GLY A 468 -23.16 19.97 7.21
C GLY A 468 -21.67 19.83 7.60
N VAL A 469 -20.76 19.88 6.64
CA VAL A 469 -19.32 19.92 6.93
C VAL A 469 -18.95 21.20 7.65
N ASP A 470 -18.25 21.09 8.78
CA ASP A 470 -17.64 22.23 9.44
C ASP A 470 -16.41 22.71 8.63
N PRO A 471 -16.39 23.98 8.15
CA PRO A 471 -15.29 24.49 7.34
C PRO A 471 -13.94 24.49 8.06
N GLU A 472 -13.93 24.71 9.39
CA GLU A 472 -12.69 24.71 10.16
C GLU A 472 -12.14 23.29 10.36
N GLU A 473 -13.02 22.30 10.61
CA GLU A 473 -12.64 20.91 10.66
C GLU A 473 -12.08 20.43 9.33
N ALA A 474 -12.72 20.78 8.22
CA ALA A 474 -12.25 20.47 6.87
C ALA A 474 -10.86 21.06 6.60
N ARG A 475 -10.65 22.33 6.98
CA ARG A 475 -9.37 23.01 6.84
C ARG A 475 -8.27 22.33 7.66
N ILE A 476 -8.53 22.03 8.94
CA ILE A 476 -7.58 21.39 9.84
C ILE A 476 -7.23 19.97 9.37
N THR A 477 -8.22 19.25 8.85
CA THR A 477 -8.01 17.92 8.26
C THR A 477 -7.11 17.99 7.02
N ALA A 478 -7.31 18.98 6.15
CA ALA A 478 -6.44 19.17 4.99
C ALA A 478 -5.01 19.59 5.37
N VAL A 479 -4.84 20.41 6.40
CA VAL A 479 -3.50 20.77 6.91
C VAL A 479 -2.83 19.55 7.53
N ALA A 480 -3.53 18.73 8.31
CA ALA A 480 -3.01 17.50 8.86
C ALA A 480 -2.57 16.51 7.76
N ASP A 481 -3.37 16.35 6.71
CA ASP A 481 -3.02 15.52 5.55
C ASP A 481 -1.74 16.01 4.84
N ARG A 482 -1.50 17.32 4.77
CA ARG A 482 -0.26 17.89 4.23
C ARG A 482 0.96 17.54 5.08
N VAL A 483 0.83 17.61 6.41
CA VAL A 483 1.88 17.21 7.36
C VAL A 483 2.19 15.72 7.20
N ASP A 484 1.17 14.88 7.26
CA ASP A 484 1.30 13.42 7.20
C ASP A 484 1.91 12.99 5.87
N THR A 485 1.48 13.61 4.77
CA THR A 485 2.05 13.37 3.44
C THR A 485 3.50 13.80 3.34
N THR A 486 3.85 14.99 3.86
CA THR A 486 5.24 15.49 3.86
C THR A 486 6.13 14.54 4.64
N ALA A 487 5.74 14.13 5.83
CA ALA A 487 6.47 13.19 6.66
C ALA A 487 6.64 11.83 5.97
N THR A 488 5.60 11.29 5.37
CA THR A 488 5.64 10.00 4.68
C THR A 488 6.49 10.07 3.40
N VAL A 489 6.33 11.12 2.59
CA VAL A 489 6.97 11.22 1.26
C VAL A 489 8.45 11.53 1.36
N TRP A 490 8.85 12.48 2.19
CA TRP A 490 10.26 12.91 2.27
C TRP A 490 11.01 12.28 3.43
N LEU A 491 10.34 12.07 4.58
CA LEU A 491 11.00 11.54 5.76
C LEU A 491 10.81 10.03 5.96
N GLY A 492 9.84 9.41 5.27
CA GLY A 492 9.53 7.98 5.45
C GLY A 492 9.22 7.67 6.91
N THR A 493 8.38 8.48 7.57
CA THR A 493 8.04 8.36 8.98
C THR A 493 6.53 8.33 9.20
N THR A 494 6.11 7.67 10.28
CA THR A 494 4.71 7.56 10.71
C THR A 494 4.32 8.69 11.67
N LEU A 495 4.71 9.93 11.35
CA LEU A 495 4.55 11.11 12.21
C LEU A 495 3.08 11.39 12.59
N ALA A 496 2.11 10.96 11.79
CA ALA A 496 0.68 11.11 12.04
C ALA A 496 0.24 10.64 13.45
N CYS A 497 0.92 9.67 14.03
CA CYS A 497 0.66 9.22 15.40
C CYS A 497 0.84 10.34 16.44
N ALA A 498 1.77 11.29 16.17
CA ALA A 498 2.07 12.40 17.06
C ALA A 498 0.99 13.52 17.04
N ARG A 499 -0.02 13.42 16.19
CA ARG A 499 -1.17 14.35 16.18
C ARG A 499 -1.97 14.35 17.50
N CYS A 500 -2.09 13.19 18.18
CA CYS A 500 -2.93 13.04 19.36
C CYS A 500 -2.15 12.84 20.67
N HIS A 501 -0.95 12.30 20.59
CA HIS A 501 -0.05 12.00 21.71
C HIS A 501 1.37 11.85 21.16
N ASP A 502 2.38 12.00 22.00
CA ASP A 502 3.76 11.75 21.56
C ASP A 502 3.87 10.39 20.87
N HIS A 503 4.63 10.33 19.79
CA HIS A 503 4.78 9.09 19.03
C HIS A 503 5.25 7.96 19.94
N LYS A 504 4.59 6.80 19.84
CA LYS A 504 4.82 5.71 20.80
C LYS A 504 6.24 5.15 20.73
N PHE A 505 6.84 5.14 19.55
CA PHE A 505 8.10 4.44 19.27
C PHE A 505 9.22 5.37 18.85
N ASP A 506 8.95 6.39 18.06
CA ASP A 506 9.94 7.32 17.51
C ASP A 506 10.04 8.59 18.34
N PRO A 507 11.16 9.32 18.30
CA PRO A 507 11.39 10.50 19.11
C PRO A 507 10.66 11.74 18.58
N PHE A 508 9.39 11.58 18.20
CA PHE A 508 8.52 12.64 17.71
C PHE A 508 7.46 12.97 18.75
N THR A 509 7.43 14.22 19.18
CA THR A 509 6.45 14.70 20.13
C THR A 509 5.22 15.29 19.46
N THR A 510 4.13 15.44 20.19
CA THR A 510 2.96 16.21 19.74
C THR A 510 3.36 17.64 19.40
N HIS A 511 4.31 18.24 20.13
CA HIS A 511 4.86 19.55 19.84
C HIS A 511 5.54 19.58 18.46
N ASP A 512 6.36 18.59 18.11
CA ASP A 512 6.99 18.48 16.78
C ASP A 512 5.95 18.39 15.66
N TYR A 513 4.88 17.62 15.87
CA TYR A 513 3.78 17.50 14.91
C TYR A 513 3.13 18.85 14.61
N TYR A 514 2.74 19.60 15.68
CA TYR A 514 2.07 20.88 15.48
C TYR A 514 3.04 21.98 15.06
N SER A 515 4.31 21.86 15.31
CA SER A 515 5.33 22.74 14.75
C SER A 515 5.48 22.54 13.23
N LEU A 516 5.42 21.30 12.73
CA LEU A 516 5.30 21.03 11.28
C LEU A 516 3.95 21.48 10.71
N PHE A 517 2.87 21.28 11.46
CA PHE A 517 1.53 21.74 11.08
C PHE A 517 1.50 23.27 10.87
N ALA A 518 2.27 24.02 11.63
CA ALA A 518 2.32 25.48 11.54
C ALA A 518 2.80 25.98 10.17
N PHE A 519 3.68 25.25 9.47
CA PHE A 519 4.10 25.61 8.10
C PHE A 519 2.93 25.57 7.10
N PHE A 520 1.97 24.67 7.27
CA PHE A 520 0.84 24.51 6.37
C PHE A 520 -0.44 25.19 6.85
N ASN A 521 -0.49 25.59 8.13
CA ASN A 521 -1.64 26.26 8.73
C ASN A 521 -1.89 27.67 8.16
N ASN A 522 -0.84 28.27 7.57
CA ASN A 522 -0.92 29.59 6.94
C ASN A 522 -1.50 29.53 5.51
N SER A 523 -2.46 28.64 5.26
CA SER A 523 -3.15 28.51 3.98
C SER A 523 -4.62 28.94 4.09
N PRO A 524 -5.25 29.39 3.01
CA PRO A 524 -6.69 29.65 2.94
C PRO A 524 -7.50 28.40 3.34
N GLY A 525 -8.79 28.60 3.60
CA GLY A 525 -9.73 27.52 3.85
C GLY A 525 -9.95 26.64 2.62
N GLU A 526 -10.49 25.45 2.83
CA GLU A 526 -10.81 24.49 1.75
C GLU A 526 -12.28 24.61 1.32
N THR A 527 -13.16 24.90 2.28
CA THR A 527 -14.60 25.00 2.07
C THR A 527 -15.19 26.19 2.83
N THR A 528 -16.34 26.64 2.38
CA THR A 528 -17.18 27.64 3.10
C THR A 528 -18.63 27.21 3.05
N GLN A 529 -19.41 27.62 4.05
CA GLN A 529 -20.86 27.48 4.00
C GLN A 529 -21.50 28.68 3.26
N VAL A 530 -22.47 28.38 2.42
CA VAL A 530 -23.21 29.38 1.64
C VAL A 530 -24.70 29.14 1.88
N GLY A 531 -25.41 30.18 2.37
CA GLY A 531 -26.86 30.12 2.59
C GLY A 531 -27.29 29.01 3.55
N ASP A 532 -28.32 28.25 3.21
CA ASP A 532 -28.99 27.26 4.09
C ASP A 532 -28.17 25.96 4.34
N GLY A 533 -26.87 26.08 4.51
CA GLY A 533 -25.99 24.95 4.85
C GLY A 533 -25.39 24.23 3.65
N GLU A 534 -25.46 24.77 2.47
CA GLU A 534 -24.72 24.31 1.31
C GLU A 534 -23.22 24.54 1.54
N THR A 535 -22.41 23.49 1.45
CA THR A 535 -20.94 23.59 1.50
C THR A 535 -20.40 23.82 0.09
N ARG A 536 -19.59 24.86 -0.06
CA ARG A 536 -18.94 25.20 -1.33
C ARG A 536 -17.42 25.14 -1.16
N VAL A 537 -16.74 24.51 -2.11
CA VAL A 537 -15.26 24.49 -2.15
C VAL A 537 -14.77 25.91 -2.47
N ILE A 538 -13.86 26.41 -1.62
CA ILE A 538 -13.05 27.60 -1.89
C ILE A 538 -11.61 27.11 -2.14
N SER A 539 -11.02 27.56 -3.22
CA SER A 539 -9.75 27.03 -3.64
C SER A 539 -8.98 28.09 -4.41
N GLU A 540 -7.71 28.24 -4.05
CA GLU A 540 -6.80 29.10 -4.80
C GLU A 540 -6.52 28.48 -6.17
N THR A 541 -6.91 29.19 -7.21
CA THR A 541 -6.74 28.75 -8.59
C THR A 541 -5.80 29.68 -9.36
N LEU A 542 -5.10 29.07 -10.32
CA LEU A 542 -4.29 29.76 -11.31
C LEU A 542 -4.97 29.65 -12.66
N ALA A 543 -5.24 30.79 -13.30
CA ALA A 543 -5.71 30.81 -14.68
C ALA A 543 -4.58 30.36 -15.63
N LEU A 544 -4.92 29.48 -16.56
CA LEU A 544 -3.98 28.94 -17.53
C LEU A 544 -4.16 29.63 -18.88
N PRO A 545 -3.09 29.82 -19.66
CA PRO A 545 -3.20 30.24 -21.06
C PRO A 545 -4.06 29.25 -21.84
N ARG A 546 -4.90 29.77 -22.71
CA ARG A 546 -5.68 28.95 -23.64
C ARG A 546 -4.87 28.69 -24.90
N PRO A 547 -4.68 27.42 -25.29
CA PRO A 547 -4.00 27.10 -26.55
C PRO A 547 -4.74 27.63 -27.79
N ASP A 548 -6.07 27.74 -27.68
CA ASP A 548 -6.99 28.18 -28.73
C ASP A 548 -7.36 29.68 -28.67
N GLU A 549 -6.68 30.47 -27.84
CA GLU A 549 -7.00 31.89 -27.63
C GLU A 549 -6.98 32.72 -28.92
N GLN A 550 -5.95 32.48 -29.76
CA GLN A 550 -5.85 33.17 -31.05
C GLN A 550 -6.96 32.75 -31.99
N GLU A 551 -7.34 31.48 -32.02
CA GLU A 551 -8.43 30.98 -32.84
C GLU A 551 -9.77 31.49 -32.35
N LEU A 552 -10.02 31.52 -31.04
CA LEU A 552 -11.23 32.11 -30.46
C LEU A 552 -11.35 33.62 -30.80
N SER A 553 -10.27 34.36 -30.63
CA SER A 553 -10.23 35.78 -30.97
C SER A 553 -10.46 36.03 -32.47
N ALA A 554 -9.89 35.20 -33.34
CA ALA A 554 -10.15 35.30 -34.78
C ALA A 554 -11.59 34.95 -35.13
N ARG A 555 -12.16 33.89 -34.50
CA ARG A 555 -13.58 33.53 -34.67
C ARG A 555 -14.53 34.63 -34.15
N GLU A 556 -14.21 35.24 -33.01
CA GLU A 556 -14.94 36.35 -32.45
C GLU A 556 -14.95 37.53 -33.43
N GLY A 557 -13.79 37.94 -33.96
CA GLY A 557 -13.67 38.97 -34.98
C GLY A 557 -14.53 38.69 -36.22
N ALA A 558 -14.43 37.47 -36.74
CA ALA A 558 -15.21 37.04 -37.90
C ALA A 558 -16.72 37.02 -37.65
N LEU A 559 -17.18 36.66 -36.43
CA LEU A 559 -18.61 36.72 -36.09
C LEU A 559 -19.10 38.17 -35.92
N ASN A 560 -18.28 39.03 -35.32
CA ASN A 560 -18.60 40.47 -35.20
C ASN A 560 -18.71 41.14 -36.58
N GLU A 561 -17.82 40.83 -37.54
CA GLU A 561 -17.91 41.27 -38.91
C GLU A 561 -19.22 40.83 -39.59
N LYS A 562 -19.55 39.51 -39.45
CA LYS A 562 -20.80 38.98 -39.99
C LYS A 562 -22.04 39.63 -39.40
N LEU A 563 -22.06 39.85 -38.10
CA LEU A 563 -23.14 40.51 -37.39
C LEU A 563 -23.28 41.99 -37.80
N SER A 564 -22.16 42.66 -38.06
CA SER A 564 -22.15 44.07 -38.52
C SER A 564 -22.60 44.21 -39.97
N ALA A 565 -22.31 43.20 -40.82
CA ALA A 565 -22.69 43.18 -42.21
C ALA A 565 -24.13 42.66 -42.44
N ALA A 566 -24.70 41.93 -41.50
CA ALA A 566 -26.04 41.35 -41.63
C ALA A 566 -27.12 42.38 -41.32
N GLY A 567 -28.18 42.42 -42.11
CA GLY A 567 -29.41 43.16 -41.78
C GLY A 567 -30.15 42.48 -40.61
N GLU A 568 -30.98 43.26 -39.87
CA GLU A 568 -31.72 42.73 -38.69
C GLU A 568 -32.63 41.51 -38.99
N SER A 569 -32.95 41.29 -40.26
CA SER A 569 -33.82 40.19 -40.73
C SER A 569 -33.09 38.91 -41.18
N ASP A 570 -31.76 38.85 -41.10
CA ASP A 570 -31.02 37.61 -41.48
C ASP A 570 -31.30 36.51 -40.42
N PRO A 571 -31.85 35.37 -40.81
CA PRO A 571 -32.19 34.27 -39.89
C PRO A 571 -31.00 33.69 -39.14
N ARG A 572 -29.76 33.89 -39.60
CA ARG A 572 -28.51 33.40 -38.98
C ARG A 572 -27.99 34.29 -37.87
N THR A 573 -28.54 35.51 -37.72
CA THR A 573 -28.12 36.51 -36.71
C THR A 573 -28.26 35.94 -35.28
N ALA A 574 -29.32 35.20 -35.02
CA ALA A 574 -29.53 34.57 -33.68
C ALA A 574 -28.45 33.53 -33.38
N GLU A 575 -28.13 32.67 -34.33
CA GLU A 575 -27.07 31.64 -34.22
C GLU A 575 -25.68 32.27 -34.01
N TRP A 576 -25.36 33.31 -34.77
CA TRP A 576 -24.09 34.03 -34.61
C TRP A 576 -23.96 34.75 -33.28
N ARG A 577 -25.03 35.34 -32.76
CA ARG A 577 -25.05 35.97 -31.42
C ARG A 577 -24.84 34.91 -30.31
N GLU A 578 -25.45 33.75 -30.47
CA GLU A 578 -25.26 32.64 -29.51
C GLU A 578 -23.81 32.09 -29.57
N ALA A 579 -23.26 31.90 -30.76
CA ALA A 579 -21.85 31.52 -30.92
C ALA A 579 -20.90 32.58 -30.35
N LEU A 580 -21.18 33.86 -30.54
CA LEU A 580 -20.40 34.97 -29.97
C LEU A 580 -20.44 34.95 -28.44
N LYS A 581 -21.63 34.79 -27.84
CA LYS A 581 -21.80 34.68 -26.40
C LYS A 581 -21.02 33.49 -25.86
N LEU A 582 -21.02 32.35 -26.55
CA LEU A 582 -20.27 31.18 -26.16
C LEU A 582 -18.76 31.45 -26.16
N ILE A 583 -18.22 32.07 -27.21
CA ILE A 583 -16.82 32.46 -27.31
C ILE A 583 -16.43 33.40 -26.19
N GLN A 584 -17.22 34.46 -25.97
CA GLN A 584 -17.00 35.45 -24.90
C GLN A 584 -17.06 34.77 -23.51
N SER A 585 -18.00 33.86 -23.33
CA SER A 585 -18.06 33.04 -22.08
C SER A 585 -16.83 32.19 -21.90
N LEU A 586 -16.34 31.54 -22.94
CA LEU A 586 -15.12 30.77 -22.92
C LEU A 586 -13.89 31.62 -22.57
N GLN A 587 -13.74 32.80 -23.21
CA GLN A 587 -12.63 33.72 -22.93
C GLN A 587 -12.69 34.30 -21.51
N ALA A 588 -13.89 34.60 -21.00
CA ALA A 588 -14.10 35.10 -19.64
C ALA A 588 -13.81 34.05 -18.56
N ASN A 589 -13.87 32.75 -18.93
CA ASN A 589 -13.64 31.62 -18.03
C ASN A 589 -12.46 30.76 -18.52
N PRO A 590 -11.23 31.23 -18.37
CA PRO A 590 -10.04 30.44 -18.77
C PRO A 590 -9.97 29.14 -17.95
N PRO A 591 -9.35 28.09 -18.50
CA PRO A 591 -9.07 26.89 -17.72
C PRO A 591 -8.22 27.26 -16.51
N THR A 592 -8.48 26.61 -15.38
CA THR A 592 -7.76 26.87 -14.14
C THR A 592 -7.16 25.60 -13.59
N THR A 593 -6.14 25.73 -12.73
CA THR A 593 -5.62 24.63 -11.91
C THR A 593 -5.45 25.08 -10.46
N GLN A 594 -5.42 24.10 -9.56
CA GLN A 594 -5.28 24.35 -8.13
C GLN A 594 -3.83 24.64 -7.77
N VAL A 595 -3.60 25.65 -6.94
CA VAL A 595 -2.28 26.04 -6.45
C VAL A 595 -2.31 26.30 -4.94
N MET A 596 -1.15 26.23 -4.29
CA MET A 596 -0.99 26.69 -2.90
C MET A 596 -0.67 28.19 -2.91
N ARG A 597 -1.19 28.87 -1.89
CA ARG A 597 -0.80 30.24 -1.54
C ARG A 597 -0.82 30.39 -0.02
N GLU A 598 -0.05 31.31 0.49
CA GLU A 598 -0.12 31.70 1.89
C GLU A 598 -1.04 32.91 2.12
N LEU A 599 -1.59 32.97 3.32
CA LEU A 599 -2.30 34.17 3.78
C LEU A 599 -1.31 35.29 4.03
N PRO A 600 -1.68 36.56 3.80
CA PRO A 600 -0.83 37.71 4.10
C PRO A 600 -0.44 37.84 5.58
N THR A 601 -1.30 37.35 6.47
CA THR A 601 -1.08 37.33 7.92
C THR A 601 -1.07 35.89 8.38
N PRO A 602 0.05 35.40 8.96
CA PRO A 602 0.15 34.05 9.48
C PRO A 602 -0.89 33.75 10.55
N ARG A 603 -1.45 32.54 10.51
CA ARG A 603 -2.35 32.06 11.56
C ARG A 603 -1.55 31.63 12.78
N ALA A 604 -2.03 31.94 13.98
CA ALA A 604 -1.55 31.30 15.20
C ALA A 604 -1.83 29.79 15.14
N THR A 605 -0.86 29.00 15.53
CA THR A 605 -0.99 27.53 15.61
C THR A 605 -0.89 27.10 17.04
N HIS A 606 -1.78 26.19 17.44
CA HIS A 606 -1.85 25.62 18.76
C HIS A 606 -1.75 24.10 18.70
N ILE A 607 -1.25 23.49 19.75
CA ILE A 607 -1.39 22.05 19.98
C ILE A 607 -2.87 21.77 20.25
N PHE A 608 -3.47 20.85 19.50
CA PHE A 608 -4.85 20.42 19.78
C PHE A 608 -4.83 19.24 20.74
N GLU A 609 -5.44 19.40 21.93
CA GLU A 609 -5.48 18.33 22.93
C GLU A 609 -6.13 17.08 22.33
N ARG A 610 -5.37 15.96 22.32
CA ARG A 610 -5.78 14.69 21.71
C ARG A 610 -6.23 14.81 20.25
N GLY A 611 -5.68 15.77 19.51
CA GLY A 611 -6.02 16.04 18.12
C GLY A 611 -7.36 16.74 17.89
N ASN A 612 -8.04 17.19 18.97
CA ASN A 612 -9.34 17.86 18.88
C ASN A 612 -9.15 19.36 18.67
N PHE A 613 -9.50 19.86 17.50
CA PHE A 613 -9.38 21.28 17.14
C PHE A 613 -10.23 22.23 17.98
N LEU A 614 -11.27 21.74 18.65
CA LEU A 614 -12.11 22.52 19.57
C LEU A 614 -11.45 22.79 20.92
N THR A 615 -10.33 22.13 21.21
CA THR A 615 -9.56 22.28 22.46
C THR A 615 -8.13 22.71 22.16
N PRO A 616 -7.92 23.97 21.72
CA PRO A 616 -6.56 24.49 21.48
C PRO A 616 -5.82 24.68 22.83
N GLY A 617 -4.62 24.13 22.90
CA GLY A 617 -3.71 24.26 24.03
C GLY A 617 -2.59 25.28 23.79
N GLU A 618 -1.35 24.89 24.07
CA GLU A 618 -0.16 25.74 23.91
C GLU A 618 0.03 26.21 22.45
N ALA A 619 0.44 27.48 22.28
CA ALA A 619 0.80 28.03 20.98
C ALA A 619 2.20 27.53 20.55
N VAL A 620 2.33 27.17 19.27
CA VAL A 620 3.58 26.70 18.67
C VAL A 620 3.97 27.51 17.44
N ALA A 621 5.27 27.65 17.21
CA ALA A 621 5.85 28.23 16.01
C ALA A 621 6.27 27.16 14.99
N PRO A 622 6.41 27.52 13.68
CA PRO A 622 6.95 26.60 12.68
C PRO A 622 8.35 26.09 13.06
N ALA A 623 8.52 24.79 13.19
CA ALA A 623 9.79 24.13 13.43
C ALA A 623 9.79 22.70 12.86
N VAL A 624 10.99 22.15 12.67
CA VAL A 624 11.19 20.75 12.25
C VAL A 624 11.34 19.86 13.47
N PRO A 625 11.07 18.53 13.36
CA PRO A 625 11.21 17.63 14.50
C PRO A 625 12.62 17.67 15.10
N ALA A 626 12.71 17.91 16.40
CA ALA A 626 13.98 18.13 17.11
C ALA A 626 14.97 16.96 16.95
N ALA A 627 14.48 15.74 16.83
CA ALA A 627 15.30 14.55 16.61
C ALA A 627 15.98 14.51 15.22
N LEU A 628 15.49 15.28 14.25
CA LEU A 628 16.02 15.32 12.88
C LEU A 628 16.85 16.58 12.58
N GLY A 629 17.04 17.47 13.57
CA GLY A 629 17.83 18.68 13.43
C GLY A 629 17.07 19.94 13.80
N ALA A 630 17.52 21.09 13.32
CA ALA A 630 16.90 22.38 13.58
C ALA A 630 16.99 23.30 12.36
N LEU A 631 16.07 24.26 12.28
CA LEU A 631 16.16 25.37 11.34
C LEU A 631 17.05 26.49 11.90
N PRO A 632 17.59 27.40 11.05
CA PRO A 632 18.18 28.64 11.51
C PRO A 632 17.20 29.42 12.39
N ALA A 633 17.72 30.14 13.37
CA ALA A 633 16.93 30.98 14.28
C ALA A 633 16.19 32.09 13.50
N GLY A 634 14.90 32.25 13.75
CA GLY A 634 14.07 33.31 13.17
C GLY A 634 12.69 32.82 12.75
N PRO A 635 11.85 33.70 12.17
CA PRO A 635 10.60 33.26 11.54
C PRO A 635 10.90 32.30 10.40
N ALA A 636 10.14 31.22 10.32
CA ALA A 636 10.29 30.20 9.29
C ALA A 636 8.98 29.99 8.51
N ASP A 637 9.10 29.75 7.22
CA ASP A 637 7.99 29.49 6.30
C ASP A 637 8.14 28.14 5.58
N ARG A 638 7.23 27.83 4.65
CA ARG A 638 7.29 26.58 3.86
C ARG A 638 8.56 26.45 3.01
N LEU A 639 9.18 27.57 2.61
CA LEU A 639 10.42 27.55 1.84
C LEU A 639 11.60 27.10 2.71
N ASP A 640 11.62 27.47 3.98
CA ASP A 640 12.63 27.01 4.93
C ASP A 640 12.47 25.52 5.23
N LEU A 641 11.22 25.03 5.40
CA LEU A 641 10.93 23.60 5.52
C LEU A 641 11.44 22.85 4.28
N ALA A 642 11.12 23.35 3.08
CA ALA A 642 11.50 22.70 1.82
C ALA A 642 13.04 22.61 1.67
N ARG A 643 13.76 23.69 2.00
CA ARG A 643 15.23 23.71 2.00
C ARG A 643 15.85 22.76 3.02
N TRP A 644 15.26 22.68 4.21
CA TRP A 644 15.71 21.74 5.24
C TRP A 644 15.51 20.29 4.81
N LEU A 645 14.41 19.94 4.19
CA LEU A 645 14.14 18.59 3.69
C LEU A 645 15.22 18.11 2.71
N VAL A 646 15.76 19.02 1.88
CA VAL A 646 16.79 18.68 0.91
C VAL A 646 18.21 19.13 1.32
N SER A 647 18.38 19.47 2.58
CA SER A 647 19.73 19.77 3.11
C SER A 647 20.57 18.50 3.17
N ARG A 648 21.90 18.65 3.06
CA ARG A 648 22.84 17.52 3.21
C ARG A 648 22.80 16.88 4.60
N ASP A 649 22.40 17.66 5.59
CA ASP A 649 22.32 17.22 6.99
C ASP A 649 20.99 16.51 7.30
N ASN A 650 19.98 16.57 6.40
CA ASN A 650 18.74 15.82 6.58
C ASN A 650 19.04 14.32 6.49
N PRO A 651 18.74 13.54 7.55
CA PRO A 651 19.14 12.14 7.59
C PRO A 651 18.32 11.22 6.71
N LEU A 652 17.12 11.64 6.26
CA LEU A 652 16.09 10.73 5.70
C LEU A 652 15.83 10.95 4.22
N THR A 653 15.65 12.18 3.76
CA THR A 653 15.10 12.47 2.42
C THR A 653 15.85 11.75 1.29
N ALA A 654 17.18 11.82 1.26
CA ALA A 654 17.96 11.15 0.22
C ALA A 654 17.83 9.62 0.30
N ARG A 655 17.91 9.04 1.51
CA ARG A 655 17.75 7.60 1.73
C ARG A 655 16.37 7.10 1.31
N VAL A 656 15.32 7.78 1.73
CA VAL A 656 13.93 7.44 1.42
C VAL A 656 13.71 7.46 -0.09
N HIS A 657 14.22 8.48 -0.78
CA HIS A 657 14.04 8.59 -2.22
C HIS A 657 14.80 7.50 -2.99
N VAL A 658 16.08 7.30 -2.72
CA VAL A 658 16.85 6.25 -3.42
C VAL A 658 16.34 4.84 -3.09
N ASN A 659 15.82 4.61 -1.89
CA ASN A 659 15.17 3.35 -1.52
C ASN A 659 13.94 3.05 -2.38
N ARG A 660 13.11 4.05 -2.67
CA ARG A 660 11.96 3.91 -3.57
C ARG A 660 12.37 3.68 -5.02
N LEU A 661 13.42 4.37 -5.49
CA LEU A 661 14.00 4.09 -6.80
C LEU A 661 14.48 2.63 -6.87
N TRP A 662 15.19 2.17 -5.85
CA TRP A 662 15.65 0.77 -5.75
C TRP A 662 14.49 -0.23 -5.77
N SER A 663 13.47 -0.01 -4.96
CA SER A 663 12.26 -0.84 -4.90
C SER A 663 11.55 -0.99 -6.24
N ALA A 664 11.57 0.05 -7.07
CA ALA A 664 10.99 0.01 -8.42
C ALA A 664 11.67 -1.02 -9.31
N TYR A 665 12.98 -1.19 -9.18
CA TYR A 665 13.78 -2.12 -9.97
C TYR A 665 13.75 -3.54 -9.42
N PHE A 666 13.95 -3.68 -8.11
CA PHE A 666 14.13 -4.99 -7.49
C PHE A 666 12.85 -5.55 -6.82
N GLY A 667 11.77 -4.76 -6.77
CA GLY A 667 10.48 -5.16 -6.21
C GLY A 667 10.37 -5.01 -4.70
N ARG A 668 11.49 -4.75 -4.04
CA ARG A 668 11.61 -4.51 -2.60
C ARG A 668 12.67 -3.43 -2.40
N GLY A 669 12.44 -2.52 -1.46
CA GLY A 669 13.44 -1.53 -1.03
C GLY A 669 14.59 -2.21 -0.27
N LEU A 670 15.72 -1.52 -0.16
CA LEU A 670 16.78 -1.90 0.79
C LEU A 670 16.24 -1.85 2.23
N VAL A 671 15.41 -0.86 2.52
CA VAL A 671 14.46 -0.84 3.64
C VAL A 671 13.10 -1.25 3.09
N GLU A 672 12.54 -2.36 3.56
CA GLU A 672 11.28 -2.89 3.03
C GLU A 672 10.07 -2.03 3.38
N THR A 673 10.06 -1.42 4.56
CA THR A 673 9.04 -0.49 5.05
C THR A 673 9.29 0.90 4.49
N GLU A 674 8.90 1.14 3.21
CA GLU A 674 9.18 2.40 2.50
C GLU A 674 8.53 3.63 3.15
N GLU A 675 7.49 3.40 3.95
CA GLU A 675 6.75 4.40 4.73
C GLU A 675 7.29 4.63 6.14
N ASP A 676 8.17 3.74 6.63
CA ASP A 676 8.65 3.76 8.01
C ASP A 676 10.13 3.37 8.10
N PHE A 677 10.99 4.38 8.21
CA PHE A 677 12.41 4.27 8.50
C PHE A 677 12.71 4.41 10.00
N GLY A 678 11.66 4.58 10.81
CA GLY A 678 11.76 4.67 12.25
C GLY A 678 12.09 3.37 12.94
N THR A 679 11.97 3.38 14.26
CA THR A 679 12.37 2.26 15.11
C THR A 679 11.51 1.00 14.92
N ARG A 680 10.34 1.11 14.32
CA ARG A 680 9.48 -0.01 13.94
C ARG A 680 9.68 -0.48 12.49
N GLY A 681 10.36 0.33 11.69
CA GLY A 681 10.69 -0.02 10.32
C GLY A 681 11.66 -1.20 10.26
N MET A 682 11.65 -1.89 9.12
CA MET A 682 12.62 -2.97 8.88
C MET A 682 14.03 -2.38 8.69
N PRO A 683 15.05 -2.96 9.28
CA PRO A 683 16.43 -2.50 9.05
C PRO A 683 16.83 -2.72 7.57
N PRO A 684 17.73 -1.91 7.03
CA PRO A 684 18.18 -2.07 5.66
C PRO A 684 18.93 -3.38 5.47
N THR A 685 18.65 -4.09 4.37
CA THR A 685 19.36 -5.34 4.01
C THR A 685 20.84 -5.08 3.68
N HIS A 686 21.12 -3.90 3.12
CA HIS A 686 22.45 -3.44 2.74
C HIS A 686 22.63 -2.00 3.21
N PRO A 687 22.94 -1.75 4.50
CA PRO A 687 23.00 -0.40 5.06
C PRO A 687 24.03 0.51 4.36
N ASP A 688 25.23 -0.01 4.10
CA ASP A 688 26.27 0.76 3.44
C ASP A 688 25.90 1.12 1.99
N LEU A 689 25.20 0.22 1.26
CA LEU A 689 24.71 0.51 -0.07
C LEU A 689 23.64 1.62 -0.07
N LEU A 690 22.75 1.61 0.93
CA LEU A 690 21.73 2.64 1.09
C LEU A 690 22.39 4.01 1.31
N ASP A 691 23.36 4.09 2.19
CA ASP A 691 24.10 5.33 2.47
C ASP A 691 24.94 5.77 1.27
N TYR A 692 25.60 4.83 0.60
CA TYR A 692 26.32 5.11 -0.64
C TYR A 692 25.40 5.76 -1.70
N LEU A 693 24.24 5.15 -1.97
CA LEU A 693 23.28 5.66 -2.96
C LEU A 693 22.71 7.03 -2.55
N ALA A 694 22.43 7.23 -1.26
CA ALA A 694 21.93 8.51 -0.76
C ALA A 694 22.96 9.64 -0.94
N VAL A 695 24.22 9.39 -0.62
CA VAL A 695 25.30 10.37 -0.79
C VAL A 695 25.62 10.58 -2.27
N GLU A 696 25.67 9.51 -3.06
CA GLU A 696 25.86 9.55 -4.51
C GLU A 696 24.80 10.44 -5.18
N PHE A 697 23.55 10.28 -4.80
CA PHE A 697 22.43 11.10 -5.28
C PHE A 697 22.63 12.59 -4.98
N MET A 698 22.98 12.93 -3.74
CA MET A 698 23.21 14.30 -3.32
C MET A 698 24.43 14.94 -4.01
N GLU A 699 25.55 14.20 -4.14
CA GLU A 699 26.80 14.71 -4.70
C GLU A 699 26.76 14.88 -6.21
N HIS A 700 25.91 14.08 -6.91
CA HIS A 700 25.68 14.23 -8.35
C HIS A 700 24.50 15.15 -8.67
N GLY A 701 24.32 16.21 -7.86
CA GLY A 701 23.34 17.27 -8.13
C GLY A 701 21.89 16.81 -8.03
N TRP A 702 21.61 15.82 -7.18
CA TRP A 702 20.25 15.28 -7.01
C TRP A 702 19.61 14.79 -8.31
N SER A 703 20.42 14.30 -9.25
CA SER A 703 19.99 13.75 -10.53
C SER A 703 19.37 12.37 -10.34
N GLN A 704 18.09 12.24 -10.66
CA GLN A 704 17.42 10.93 -10.63
C GLN A 704 17.92 10.03 -11.78
N LYS A 705 18.15 10.59 -12.97
CA LYS A 705 18.66 9.84 -14.11
C LYS A 705 20.05 9.25 -13.85
N HIS A 706 20.89 9.95 -13.09
CA HIS A 706 22.19 9.42 -12.67
C HIS A 706 22.02 8.14 -11.82
N VAL A 707 21.16 8.20 -10.78
CA VAL A 707 20.90 7.02 -9.93
C VAL A 707 20.27 5.87 -10.74
N HIS A 708 19.33 6.16 -11.63
CA HIS A 708 18.74 5.16 -12.52
C HIS A 708 19.81 4.49 -13.37
N ARG A 709 20.65 5.29 -14.03
CA ARG A 709 21.76 4.77 -14.84
C ARG A 709 22.69 3.87 -14.04
N LEU A 710 23.07 4.32 -12.84
CA LEU A 710 23.97 3.58 -11.94
C LEU A 710 23.36 2.21 -11.58
N ILE A 711 22.08 2.16 -11.24
CA ILE A 711 21.36 0.91 -10.89
C ILE A 711 21.28 -0.01 -12.11
N VAL A 712 20.77 0.46 -13.26
CA VAL A 712 20.48 -0.43 -14.39
C VAL A 712 21.75 -0.92 -15.12
N THR A 713 22.89 -0.23 -14.96
CA THR A 713 24.18 -0.68 -15.51
C THR A 713 24.95 -1.61 -14.57
N SER A 714 24.51 -1.77 -13.31
CA SER A 714 25.14 -2.69 -12.35
C SER A 714 25.01 -4.16 -12.78
N ALA A 715 25.95 -5.00 -12.41
CA ALA A 715 25.87 -6.44 -12.57
C ALA A 715 24.69 -7.02 -11.77
N ALA A 716 24.39 -6.48 -10.60
CA ALA A 716 23.27 -6.85 -9.75
C ALA A 716 21.92 -6.75 -10.50
N TYR A 717 21.70 -5.69 -11.29
CA TYR A 717 20.49 -5.52 -12.09
C TYR A 717 20.48 -6.42 -13.35
N ARG A 718 21.64 -6.67 -13.95
CA ARG A 718 21.78 -7.40 -15.22
C ARG A 718 21.65 -8.91 -15.08
N GLN A 719 21.61 -9.44 -13.87
CA GLN A 719 21.45 -10.87 -13.59
C GLN A 719 20.19 -11.48 -14.23
N SER A 720 20.30 -12.77 -14.58
CA SER A 720 19.13 -13.60 -14.88
C SER A 720 18.21 -13.72 -13.66
N SER A 721 16.92 -13.72 -13.88
CA SER A 721 15.89 -13.95 -12.86
C SER A 721 15.62 -15.44 -12.59
N ARG A 722 16.40 -16.33 -13.20
CA ARG A 722 16.22 -17.79 -13.03
C ARG A 722 16.48 -18.19 -11.59
N VAL A 723 15.54 -18.89 -10.99
CA VAL A 723 15.64 -19.44 -9.64
C VAL A 723 16.19 -20.86 -9.71
N THR A 724 17.24 -21.14 -8.94
CA THR A 724 17.73 -22.51 -8.70
C THR A 724 17.17 -23.04 -7.38
N PRO A 725 17.08 -24.37 -7.17
CA PRO A 725 16.65 -24.93 -5.88
C PRO A 725 17.46 -24.41 -4.70
N ASP A 726 18.77 -24.29 -4.87
CA ASP A 726 19.70 -23.75 -3.87
C ASP A 726 19.38 -22.30 -3.50
N LEU A 727 19.20 -21.42 -4.47
CA LEU A 727 18.78 -20.02 -4.24
C LEU A 727 17.38 -19.90 -3.63
N LEU A 728 16.48 -20.86 -3.93
CA LEU A 728 15.16 -20.87 -3.32
C LEU A 728 15.21 -21.26 -1.85
N GLU A 729 16.14 -22.14 -1.48
CA GLU A 729 16.35 -22.56 -0.10
C GLU A 729 17.04 -21.47 0.74
N HIS A 730 18.11 -20.86 0.22
CA HIS A 730 18.93 -19.90 0.97
C HIS A 730 18.37 -18.48 1.00
N ASP A 731 17.80 -18.01 -0.11
CA ASP A 731 17.23 -16.66 -0.22
C ASP A 731 15.94 -16.67 -1.06
N PRO A 732 14.83 -17.23 -0.53
CA PRO A 732 13.56 -17.34 -1.25
C PRO A 732 13.04 -15.98 -1.73
N HIS A 733 13.26 -14.93 -0.95
CA HIS A 733 12.77 -13.57 -1.22
C HIS A 733 13.74 -12.68 -2.01
N ASN A 734 14.90 -13.22 -2.40
CA ASN A 734 15.97 -12.46 -3.08
C ASN A 734 16.40 -11.20 -2.32
N THR A 735 16.50 -11.29 -1.01
CA THR A 735 16.95 -10.18 -0.15
C THR A 735 18.44 -9.93 -0.26
N LEU A 736 19.21 -10.94 -0.62
CA LEU A 736 20.66 -10.88 -0.83
C LEU A 736 21.03 -10.46 -2.27
N LEU A 737 20.05 -10.39 -3.18
CA LEU A 737 20.24 -9.97 -4.57
C LEU A 737 21.15 -10.91 -5.39
N ALA A 738 21.12 -12.21 -5.08
CA ALA A 738 21.87 -13.22 -5.80
C ALA A 738 21.34 -13.55 -7.19
N ARG A 739 20.17 -13.01 -7.56
CA ARG A 739 19.54 -13.15 -8.88
C ARG A 739 18.81 -11.88 -9.30
N GLY A 740 18.50 -11.75 -10.58
CA GLY A 740 17.64 -10.68 -11.09
C GLY A 740 16.21 -10.81 -10.55
N PRO A 741 15.47 -9.70 -10.47
CA PRO A 741 14.08 -9.70 -10.01
C PRO A 741 13.15 -10.32 -11.06
N ARG A 742 12.10 -11.01 -10.59
CA ARG A 742 10.93 -11.37 -11.42
C ARG A 742 9.69 -10.77 -10.77
N ILE A 743 9.10 -9.80 -11.44
CA ILE A 743 8.08 -8.95 -10.83
C ILE A 743 6.94 -8.76 -11.83
N ARG A 744 5.66 -8.88 -11.36
CA ARG A 744 4.49 -8.48 -12.15
C ARG A 744 4.55 -6.98 -12.42
N LEU A 745 4.26 -6.61 -13.66
CA LEU A 745 4.21 -5.21 -14.11
C LEU A 745 3.04 -4.46 -13.46
N GLU A 746 3.16 -3.14 -13.36
CA GLU A 746 2.12 -2.26 -12.87
C GLU A 746 1.01 -2.07 -13.92
N ALA A 747 -0.19 -1.74 -13.47
CA ALA A 747 -1.39 -1.60 -14.30
C ALA A 747 -1.16 -0.74 -15.55
N GLU A 748 -0.52 0.41 -15.36
CA GLU A 748 -0.24 1.36 -16.45
C GLU A 748 0.70 0.75 -17.48
N ILE A 749 1.74 0.02 -17.04
CA ILE A 749 2.69 -0.63 -17.97
C ILE A 749 2.01 -1.76 -18.73
N ILE A 750 1.16 -2.55 -18.09
CA ILE A 750 0.42 -3.66 -18.74
C ILE A 750 -0.44 -3.11 -19.88
N ARG A 751 -1.18 -2.03 -19.63
CA ARG A 751 -2.01 -1.39 -20.67
C ARG A 751 -1.18 -0.76 -21.77
N ASP A 752 -0.19 0.03 -21.41
CA ASP A 752 0.65 0.75 -22.38
C ASP A 752 1.47 -0.20 -23.26
N GLN A 753 1.99 -1.28 -22.67
CA GLN A 753 2.67 -2.34 -23.39
C GLN A 753 1.73 -3.03 -24.39
N ALA A 754 0.50 -3.36 -23.99
CA ALA A 754 -0.49 -3.98 -24.87
C ALA A 754 -0.82 -3.08 -26.06
N LEU A 755 -1.06 -1.77 -25.83
CA LEU A 755 -1.29 -0.78 -26.89
C LEU A 755 -0.07 -0.64 -27.82
N ALA A 756 1.14 -0.62 -27.28
CA ALA A 756 2.38 -0.52 -28.05
C ALA A 756 2.61 -1.77 -28.91
N LEU A 757 2.41 -2.97 -28.36
CA LEU A 757 2.50 -4.24 -29.09
C LEU A 757 1.43 -4.32 -30.18
N GLY A 758 0.22 -3.85 -29.90
CA GLY A 758 -0.86 -3.71 -30.88
C GLY A 758 -0.57 -2.66 -31.98
N GLY A 759 0.41 -1.79 -31.79
CA GLY A 759 0.75 -0.72 -32.75
C GLY A 759 -0.30 0.39 -32.82
N ILE A 760 -1.09 0.54 -31.74
CA ILE A 760 -2.21 1.51 -31.67
C ILE A 760 -2.01 2.55 -30.55
N LEU A 761 -0.89 2.52 -29.84
CA LEU A 761 -0.59 3.51 -28.80
C LEU A 761 -0.46 4.91 -29.40
N SER A 762 -1.23 5.86 -28.89
CA SER A 762 -1.08 7.27 -29.24
C SER A 762 0.18 7.87 -28.60
N THR A 763 0.89 8.69 -29.37
CA THR A 763 2.08 9.41 -28.93
C THR A 763 1.78 10.81 -28.39
N THR A 764 0.50 11.22 -28.35
CA THR A 764 0.06 12.52 -27.84
C THR A 764 0.36 12.64 -26.34
N ARG A 765 1.00 13.73 -25.93
CA ARG A 765 1.45 13.98 -24.58
C ARG A 765 0.82 15.23 -23.99
N GLY A 766 0.72 15.23 -22.64
CA GLY A 766 0.24 16.39 -21.89
C GLY A 766 -1.25 16.69 -22.12
N GLY A 767 -1.72 17.75 -21.51
CA GLY A 767 -3.10 18.21 -21.64
C GLY A 767 -4.10 17.46 -20.76
N PRO A 768 -5.40 17.75 -20.90
CA PRO A 768 -6.46 17.17 -20.08
C PRO A 768 -6.45 15.66 -20.04
N SER A 769 -6.92 15.11 -18.91
CA SER A 769 -7.07 13.66 -18.74
C SER A 769 -8.12 13.08 -19.69
N VAL A 770 -7.91 11.86 -20.14
CA VAL A 770 -8.76 11.16 -21.12
C VAL A 770 -9.52 10.00 -20.47
N MET A 771 -10.63 9.61 -21.07
CA MET A 771 -11.51 8.55 -20.58
C MET A 771 -11.49 7.37 -21.58
N PRO A 772 -10.53 6.43 -21.48
CA PRO A 772 -10.52 5.26 -22.36
C PRO A 772 -11.80 4.43 -22.22
N PRO A 773 -12.17 3.60 -23.22
CA PRO A 773 -13.31 2.70 -23.10
C PRO A 773 -13.25 1.82 -21.85
N GLN A 774 -14.39 1.67 -21.18
CA GLN A 774 -14.56 0.77 -20.04
C GLN A 774 -15.92 0.04 -20.14
N PRO A 775 -16.12 -1.06 -19.41
CA PRO A 775 -17.40 -1.73 -19.36
C PRO A 775 -18.53 -0.77 -18.93
N PRO A 776 -19.74 -0.87 -19.53
CA PRO A 776 -20.86 0.00 -19.20
C PRO A 776 -21.36 -0.22 -17.76
N GLY A 777 -21.90 0.83 -17.14
CA GLY A 777 -22.54 0.75 -15.83
C GLY A 777 -21.62 0.98 -14.63
N ILE A 778 -20.32 1.09 -14.81
CA ILE A 778 -19.34 1.29 -13.70
C ILE A 778 -19.65 2.58 -12.92
N TRP A 779 -20.03 3.66 -13.62
CA TRP A 779 -20.37 4.95 -13.02
C TRP A 779 -21.89 5.17 -12.84
N SER A 780 -22.72 4.15 -12.99
CA SER A 780 -24.19 4.27 -12.87
C SER A 780 -24.65 4.70 -11.46
N HIS A 781 -23.79 4.58 -10.46
CA HIS A 781 -24.06 4.91 -9.07
C HIS A 781 -23.20 6.07 -8.54
N ALA A 782 -22.52 6.82 -9.41
CA ALA A 782 -21.77 7.99 -8.98
C ALA A 782 -22.73 9.05 -8.39
N TYR A 783 -22.55 9.37 -7.10
CA TYR A 783 -23.41 10.32 -6.38
C TYR A 783 -23.40 11.72 -7.02
N SER A 784 -22.28 12.10 -7.64
CA SER A 784 -22.14 13.36 -8.38
C SER A 784 -23.03 13.47 -9.63
N GLY A 785 -23.64 12.39 -10.09
CA GLY A 785 -24.38 12.35 -11.36
C GLY A 785 -23.48 12.41 -12.60
N GLU A 786 -22.17 12.51 -12.43
CA GLU A 786 -21.20 12.51 -13.54
C GLU A 786 -21.19 11.16 -14.25
N GLN A 787 -20.92 11.20 -15.56
CA GLN A 787 -20.87 10.00 -16.39
C GLN A 787 -19.51 9.88 -17.09
N TRP A 788 -19.04 8.65 -17.20
CA TRP A 788 -17.88 8.34 -18.02
C TRP A 788 -18.25 8.44 -19.50
N LYS A 789 -17.62 9.40 -20.19
CA LYS A 789 -17.78 9.58 -21.64
C LYS A 789 -16.50 9.15 -22.33
N ASN A 790 -16.56 8.04 -23.07
CA ASN A 790 -15.39 7.54 -23.78
C ASN A 790 -14.78 8.62 -24.67
N SER A 791 -13.48 8.82 -24.53
CA SER A 791 -12.71 9.64 -25.48
C SER A 791 -12.68 8.96 -26.83
N GLU A 792 -12.69 9.76 -27.88
CA GLU A 792 -12.70 9.30 -29.28
C GLU A 792 -11.31 9.35 -29.92
N GLY A 793 -11.12 8.62 -31.01
CA GLY A 793 -9.91 8.65 -31.81
C GLY A 793 -8.64 8.27 -31.02
N GLU A 794 -7.58 9.06 -31.20
CA GLU A 794 -6.29 8.81 -30.56
C GLU A 794 -6.31 8.98 -29.03
N ASP A 795 -7.19 9.83 -28.51
CA ASP A 795 -7.29 10.07 -27.08
C ASP A 795 -7.71 8.83 -26.30
N SER A 796 -8.51 7.93 -26.91
CA SER A 796 -8.89 6.66 -26.28
C SER A 796 -7.70 5.72 -26.06
N ARG A 797 -6.58 5.93 -26.77
CA ARG A 797 -5.38 5.09 -26.83
C ARG A 797 -4.13 5.76 -26.29
N ARG A 798 -4.30 6.91 -25.59
CA ARG A 798 -3.17 7.59 -24.94
C ARG A 798 -2.60 6.74 -23.81
N ARG A 799 -1.37 7.07 -23.41
CA ARG A 799 -0.72 6.41 -22.27
C ARG A 799 -1.55 6.48 -21.01
N ALA A 800 -1.44 5.44 -20.20
CA ALA A 800 -2.20 5.24 -18.97
C ALA A 800 -2.06 6.40 -17.96
N VAL A 801 -0.92 7.08 -17.94
CA VAL A 801 -0.69 8.25 -17.05
C VAL A 801 -1.67 9.41 -17.34
N TYR A 802 -2.26 9.46 -18.52
CA TYR A 802 -3.26 10.46 -18.93
C TYR A 802 -4.70 10.01 -18.66
N THR A 803 -4.95 8.76 -18.23
CA THR A 803 -6.29 8.29 -17.90
C THR A 803 -6.87 9.06 -16.73
N PHE A 804 -8.12 9.50 -16.87
CA PHE A 804 -8.86 10.21 -15.84
C PHE A 804 -8.93 9.40 -14.55
N TRP A 805 -8.52 10.00 -13.45
CA TRP A 805 -8.44 9.35 -12.14
C TRP A 805 -9.54 9.84 -11.20
N LYS A 806 -10.63 9.05 -11.08
CA LYS A 806 -11.71 9.29 -10.11
C LYS A 806 -11.47 8.46 -8.86
N ARG A 807 -11.40 9.10 -7.69
CA ARG A 807 -11.06 8.42 -6.42
C ARG A 807 -12.11 7.40 -5.99
N ALA A 808 -13.41 7.75 -6.09
CA ALA A 808 -14.49 6.86 -5.71
C ALA A 808 -14.68 5.69 -6.70
N SER A 809 -14.27 5.86 -7.96
CA SER A 809 -14.44 4.85 -9.01
C SER A 809 -13.29 4.92 -10.03
N PRO A 810 -12.08 4.47 -9.66
CA PRO A 810 -10.94 4.44 -10.58
C PRO A 810 -11.19 3.53 -11.78
N TYR A 811 -10.40 3.71 -12.85
CA TYR A 811 -10.51 2.91 -14.07
C TYR A 811 -10.41 1.41 -13.77
N PRO A 812 -11.38 0.55 -14.18
CA PRO A 812 -11.52 -0.82 -13.70
C PRO A 812 -10.30 -1.71 -13.94
N ALA A 813 -9.67 -1.59 -15.10
CA ALA A 813 -8.46 -2.37 -15.41
C ALA A 813 -7.30 -2.00 -14.47
N PHE A 814 -7.21 -0.74 -14.01
CA PHE A 814 -6.18 -0.34 -13.05
C PHE A 814 -6.44 -0.94 -11.67
N VAL A 815 -7.69 -0.93 -11.20
CA VAL A 815 -8.09 -1.55 -9.93
C VAL A 815 -7.80 -3.05 -9.96
N ALA A 816 -8.13 -3.73 -11.06
CA ALA A 816 -7.86 -5.16 -11.24
C ALA A 816 -6.36 -5.48 -11.09
N PHE A 817 -5.46 -4.56 -11.46
CA PHE A 817 -4.01 -4.69 -11.34
C PHE A 817 -3.39 -3.88 -10.20
N ASP A 818 -4.13 -3.74 -9.09
CA ASP A 818 -3.68 -3.19 -7.81
C ASP A 818 -3.24 -1.71 -7.85
N ALA A 819 -3.74 -0.90 -8.77
CA ALA A 819 -3.51 0.54 -8.71
C ALA A 819 -4.22 1.16 -7.49
N PRO A 820 -3.61 2.11 -6.77
CA PRO A 820 -4.19 2.70 -5.57
C PRO A 820 -5.38 3.63 -5.91
N GLN A 821 -6.29 3.81 -4.97
CA GLN A 821 -7.38 4.79 -5.13
C GLN A 821 -6.91 6.25 -5.01
N ARG A 822 -5.69 6.48 -4.52
CA ARG A 822 -5.09 7.80 -4.30
C ARG A 822 -5.88 8.69 -3.33
N GLN A 823 -6.60 8.09 -2.39
CA GLN A 823 -7.22 8.79 -1.27
C GLN A 823 -6.17 9.20 -0.22
N VAL A 824 -5.18 8.36 -0.04
CA VAL A 824 -4.01 8.59 0.82
C VAL A 824 -2.72 8.36 0.03
N THR A 825 -1.61 8.86 0.55
CA THR A 825 -0.27 8.62 -0.01
C THR A 825 0.02 7.12 -0.10
N CYS A 826 0.41 6.66 -1.30
CA CYS A 826 0.78 5.28 -1.54
C CYS A 826 2.29 5.18 -1.83
N THR A 827 3.05 4.69 -0.87
CA THR A 827 4.50 4.50 -0.99
C THR A 827 4.84 3.24 -1.76
N ARG A 828 4.06 2.18 -1.57
CA ARG A 828 4.24 0.88 -2.19
C ARG A 828 2.90 0.28 -2.59
N ARG A 829 2.78 -0.14 -3.85
CA ARG A 829 1.60 -0.87 -4.34
C ARG A 829 1.66 -2.34 -3.95
N SER A 830 0.52 -2.92 -3.60
CA SER A 830 0.35 -4.37 -3.52
C SER A 830 0.62 -5.01 -4.89
N ARG A 831 1.00 -6.29 -4.91
CA ARG A 831 1.14 -7.08 -6.13
C ARG A 831 0.45 -8.41 -5.90
N THR A 832 -0.79 -8.50 -6.37
CA THR A 832 -1.58 -9.72 -6.29
C THR A 832 -1.54 -10.49 -7.62
N ASN A 833 -1.92 -11.74 -7.59
CA ASN A 833 -2.15 -12.53 -8.78
C ASN A 833 -3.53 -13.18 -8.66
N THR A 834 -4.51 -12.64 -9.38
CA THR A 834 -5.91 -13.03 -9.26
C THR A 834 -6.50 -13.48 -10.59
N PRO A 835 -7.51 -14.37 -10.58
CA PRO A 835 -8.24 -14.73 -11.79
C PRO A 835 -8.87 -13.54 -12.50
N LEU A 836 -9.24 -12.47 -11.78
CA LEU A 836 -9.82 -11.27 -12.35
C LEU A 836 -8.82 -10.54 -13.26
N GLN A 837 -7.54 -10.55 -12.95
CA GLN A 837 -6.49 -9.99 -13.80
C GLN A 837 -6.42 -10.72 -15.15
N ALA A 838 -6.45 -12.04 -15.13
CA ALA A 838 -6.49 -12.84 -16.36
C ALA A 838 -7.78 -12.59 -17.15
N LEU A 839 -8.94 -12.52 -16.48
CA LEU A 839 -10.21 -12.19 -17.14
C LEU A 839 -10.18 -10.81 -17.78
N THR A 840 -9.57 -9.82 -17.14
CA THR A 840 -9.41 -8.46 -17.68
C THR A 840 -8.59 -8.47 -18.95
N THR A 841 -7.40 -9.06 -18.95
CA THR A 841 -6.54 -9.07 -20.15
C THR A 841 -7.06 -9.96 -21.28
N LEU A 842 -7.93 -10.94 -20.98
CA LEU A 842 -8.57 -11.80 -21.98
C LEU A 842 -9.82 -11.18 -22.61
N ASN A 843 -10.60 -10.37 -21.86
CA ASN A 843 -11.97 -10.01 -22.27
C ASN A 843 -12.26 -8.50 -22.32
N ASP A 844 -11.43 -7.66 -21.66
CA ASP A 844 -11.67 -6.22 -21.68
C ASP A 844 -11.56 -5.67 -23.11
N PRO A 845 -12.48 -4.80 -23.56
CA PRO A 845 -12.50 -4.27 -24.94
C PRO A 845 -11.17 -3.67 -25.40
N VAL A 846 -10.44 -2.99 -24.51
CA VAL A 846 -9.16 -2.35 -24.84
C VAL A 846 -8.09 -3.41 -25.12
N PHE A 847 -8.03 -4.49 -24.32
CA PHE A 847 -7.08 -5.58 -24.56
C PHE A 847 -7.41 -6.39 -25.80
N MET A 848 -8.70 -6.56 -26.10
CA MET A 848 -9.13 -7.19 -27.37
C MET A 848 -8.80 -6.31 -28.58
N GLU A 849 -8.91 -5.00 -28.49
CA GLU A 849 -8.44 -4.07 -29.52
C GLU A 849 -6.92 -4.18 -29.72
N CYS A 850 -6.14 -4.27 -28.62
CA CYS A 850 -4.69 -4.50 -28.70
C CYS A 850 -4.35 -5.83 -29.40
N ALA A 851 -5.08 -6.91 -29.09
CA ALA A 851 -4.90 -8.20 -29.75
C ALA A 851 -5.22 -8.12 -31.27
N SER A 852 -6.29 -7.41 -31.64
CA SER A 852 -6.65 -7.18 -33.05
C SER A 852 -5.56 -6.36 -33.78
N GLY A 853 -5.02 -5.33 -33.11
CA GLY A 853 -3.91 -4.54 -33.64
C GLY A 853 -2.64 -5.39 -33.85
N LEU A 854 -2.28 -6.23 -32.85
CA LEU A 854 -1.13 -7.13 -32.95
C LEU A 854 -1.32 -8.16 -34.09
N ALA A 855 -2.52 -8.75 -34.20
CA ALA A 855 -2.86 -9.67 -35.30
C ALA A 855 -2.67 -9.01 -36.67
N LYS A 856 -3.12 -7.76 -36.83
CA LYS A 856 -2.90 -6.98 -38.05
C LYS A 856 -1.41 -6.82 -38.32
N ARG A 857 -0.60 -6.40 -37.37
CA ARG A 857 0.86 -6.26 -37.52
C ARG A 857 1.55 -7.56 -37.91
N ILE A 858 1.08 -8.71 -37.41
CA ILE A 858 1.59 -10.03 -37.77
C ILE A 858 1.26 -10.35 -39.20
N LEU A 859 0.03 -10.10 -39.64
CA LEU A 859 -0.42 -10.37 -41.01
C LEU A 859 0.21 -9.42 -42.04
N ASP A 860 0.53 -8.20 -41.67
CA ASP A 860 1.24 -7.20 -42.50
C ASP A 860 2.69 -7.62 -42.77
N GLN A 861 3.23 -8.67 -42.17
CA GLN A 861 4.54 -9.23 -42.48
C GLN A 861 4.46 -10.03 -43.80
N VAL A 862 4.61 -9.33 -44.90
CA VAL A 862 4.48 -9.90 -46.27
C VAL A 862 5.61 -10.91 -46.55
N GLY A 863 5.25 -12.05 -47.17
CA GLY A 863 6.19 -13.09 -47.55
C GLY A 863 6.63 -14.04 -46.40
N MET A 864 6.18 -13.83 -45.19
CA MET A 864 6.42 -14.76 -44.08
C MET A 864 5.38 -15.91 -44.08
N ASN A 865 5.85 -17.13 -43.85
CA ASN A 865 4.97 -18.24 -43.49
C ASN A 865 4.56 -18.17 -42.01
N ASP A 866 3.64 -19.01 -41.59
CA ASP A 866 3.09 -18.96 -40.20
C ASP A 866 4.15 -19.17 -39.13
N ASP A 867 5.14 -20.02 -39.42
CA ASP A 867 6.24 -20.28 -38.47
C ASP A 867 7.06 -19.02 -38.19
N HIS A 868 7.44 -18.27 -39.22
CA HIS A 868 8.13 -16.98 -39.09
C HIS A 868 7.25 -15.90 -38.49
N ARG A 869 5.94 -15.89 -38.78
CA ARG A 869 4.98 -14.97 -38.14
C ARG A 869 4.84 -15.21 -36.63
N ILE A 870 4.80 -16.46 -36.22
CA ILE A 870 4.79 -16.81 -34.78
C ILE A 870 6.10 -16.40 -34.11
N GLU A 871 7.24 -16.65 -34.75
CA GLU A 871 8.52 -16.19 -34.23
C GLU A 871 8.58 -14.66 -34.06
N PHE A 872 8.16 -13.93 -35.08
CA PHE A 872 8.07 -12.45 -35.03
C PHE A 872 7.19 -11.99 -33.88
N ALA A 873 5.97 -12.53 -33.78
CA ALA A 873 5.00 -12.15 -32.76
C ALA A 873 5.50 -12.46 -31.35
N PHE A 874 6.07 -13.65 -31.17
CA PHE A 874 6.61 -14.08 -29.87
C PHE A 874 7.80 -13.21 -29.44
N ARG A 875 8.73 -12.93 -30.37
CA ARG A 875 9.86 -12.03 -30.08
C ARG A 875 9.43 -10.61 -29.77
N ALA A 876 8.43 -10.08 -30.48
CA ALA A 876 7.88 -8.75 -30.18
C ALA A 876 7.34 -8.66 -28.76
N CYS A 877 6.68 -9.71 -28.27
CA CYS A 877 6.07 -9.75 -26.94
C CYS A 877 7.07 -10.04 -25.82
N THR A 878 8.02 -10.98 -26.02
CA THR A 878 8.88 -11.52 -24.96
C THR A 878 10.36 -11.12 -25.09
N ALA A 879 10.76 -10.59 -26.24
CA ALA A 879 12.13 -10.27 -26.62
C ALA A 879 13.09 -11.49 -26.72
N ARG A 880 12.56 -12.72 -26.73
CA ARG A 880 13.30 -13.96 -26.99
C ARG A 880 12.66 -14.78 -28.11
N THR A 881 13.40 -15.73 -28.63
CA THR A 881 12.89 -16.71 -29.62
C THR A 881 12.01 -17.76 -28.92
N PRO A 882 10.88 -18.21 -29.50
CA PRO A 882 10.10 -19.29 -28.94
C PRO A 882 10.87 -20.61 -28.96
N ARG A 883 10.73 -21.42 -27.93
CA ARG A 883 11.22 -22.81 -27.92
C ARG A 883 10.43 -23.66 -28.92
N ALA A 884 10.97 -24.77 -29.33
CA ALA A 884 10.31 -25.66 -30.30
C ALA A 884 8.89 -26.06 -29.83
N GLU A 885 8.72 -26.38 -28.55
CA GLU A 885 7.40 -26.73 -27.97
C GLU A 885 6.42 -25.57 -27.94
N GLU A 886 6.89 -24.37 -27.58
CA GLU A 886 6.06 -23.16 -27.54
C GLU A 886 5.57 -22.82 -28.96
N ARG A 887 6.48 -22.89 -29.94
CA ARG A 887 6.19 -22.69 -31.37
C ARG A 887 5.16 -23.70 -31.88
N ALA A 888 5.36 -24.99 -31.61
CA ALA A 888 4.44 -26.05 -32.03
C ALA A 888 3.02 -25.86 -31.44
N ARG A 889 2.94 -25.46 -30.16
CA ARG A 889 1.64 -25.19 -29.51
C ARG A 889 0.91 -24.00 -30.13
N LEU A 890 1.62 -22.93 -30.46
CA LEU A 890 1.03 -21.74 -31.08
C LEU A 890 0.58 -22.02 -32.53
N LEU A 891 1.34 -22.82 -33.32
CA LEU A 891 0.91 -23.26 -34.64
C LEU A 891 -0.35 -24.14 -34.57
N ALA A 892 -0.38 -25.11 -33.63
CA ALA A 892 -1.55 -25.96 -33.45
C ALA A 892 -2.79 -25.14 -33.02
N LEU A 893 -2.61 -24.14 -32.17
CA LEU A 893 -3.69 -23.22 -31.80
C LEU A 893 -4.20 -22.45 -33.01
N LEU A 894 -3.29 -21.90 -33.85
CA LEU A 894 -3.64 -21.16 -35.06
C LEU A 894 -4.47 -22.01 -36.00
N ASP A 895 -4.05 -23.25 -36.29
CA ASP A 895 -4.77 -24.16 -37.17
C ASP A 895 -6.13 -24.56 -36.64
N GLN A 896 -6.22 -24.81 -35.31
CA GLN A 896 -7.47 -25.06 -34.64
C GLN A 896 -8.44 -23.88 -34.76
N GLN A 897 -7.96 -22.65 -34.54
CA GLN A 897 -8.79 -21.45 -34.61
C GLN A 897 -9.24 -21.15 -36.04
N ARG A 898 -8.37 -21.34 -37.04
CA ARG A 898 -8.75 -21.24 -38.43
C ARG A 898 -9.93 -22.16 -38.77
N SER A 899 -9.84 -23.41 -38.33
CA SER A 899 -10.92 -24.41 -38.56
C SER A 899 -12.20 -24.01 -37.83
N THR A 900 -12.09 -23.52 -36.61
CA THR A 900 -13.25 -23.08 -35.80
C THR A 900 -13.97 -21.91 -36.49
N PHE A 901 -13.24 -20.86 -36.91
CA PHE A 901 -13.83 -19.69 -37.53
C PHE A 901 -14.27 -19.94 -39.00
N ALA A 902 -13.65 -20.87 -39.67
CA ALA A 902 -14.13 -21.32 -41.00
C ALA A 902 -15.51 -22.00 -40.89
N ALA A 903 -15.76 -22.75 -39.80
CA ALA A 903 -17.06 -23.34 -39.51
C ALA A 903 -18.09 -22.33 -38.96
N ALA A 904 -17.67 -21.19 -38.42
CA ALA A 904 -18.50 -20.14 -37.84
C ALA A 904 -18.10 -18.74 -38.32
N PRO A 905 -18.32 -18.36 -39.62
CA PRO A 905 -17.90 -17.07 -40.16
C PRO A 905 -18.53 -15.86 -39.45
N GLN A 906 -19.71 -16.00 -38.90
CA GLN A 906 -20.36 -14.93 -38.12
C GLN A 906 -19.62 -14.63 -36.82
N ASP A 907 -19.00 -15.61 -36.17
CA ASP A 907 -18.19 -15.42 -34.98
C ASP A 907 -16.89 -14.67 -35.34
N ALA A 908 -16.28 -14.99 -36.50
CA ALA A 908 -15.14 -14.24 -37.06
C ALA A 908 -15.51 -12.76 -37.29
N LYS A 909 -16.69 -12.51 -37.87
CA LYS A 909 -17.20 -11.14 -38.09
C LYS A 909 -17.46 -10.40 -36.77
N THR A 910 -18.02 -11.06 -35.79
CA THR A 910 -18.26 -10.48 -34.47
C THR A 910 -16.94 -10.08 -33.81
N LEU A 911 -15.90 -10.90 -33.93
CA LEU A 911 -14.59 -10.65 -33.31
C LEU A 911 -13.77 -9.58 -34.03
N THR A 912 -13.80 -9.55 -35.34
CA THR A 912 -12.88 -8.73 -36.17
C THR A 912 -13.54 -7.63 -36.99
N GLY A 913 -14.88 -7.60 -37.07
CA GLY A 913 -15.65 -6.76 -37.99
C GLY A 913 -15.71 -7.31 -39.42
N GLU A 914 -15.01 -8.39 -39.74
CA GLU A 914 -14.88 -8.99 -41.06
C GLU A 914 -15.11 -10.51 -41.01
N GLU A 915 -15.69 -11.08 -42.09
CA GLU A 915 -15.84 -12.54 -42.22
C GLU A 915 -14.51 -13.19 -42.68
N SER A 916 -13.45 -13.01 -41.85
CA SER A 916 -12.11 -13.52 -42.14
C SER A 916 -11.66 -14.51 -41.04
N PRO A 917 -11.79 -15.85 -41.29
CA PRO A 917 -11.28 -16.85 -40.34
C PRO A 917 -9.80 -16.70 -40.03
N GLU A 918 -8.98 -16.29 -41.03
CA GLU A 918 -7.56 -16.07 -40.86
C GLU A 918 -7.29 -14.96 -39.84
N ARG A 919 -7.91 -13.79 -40.03
CA ARG A 919 -7.73 -12.67 -39.11
C ARG A 919 -8.22 -13.00 -37.70
N ALA A 920 -9.38 -13.64 -37.58
CA ALA A 920 -9.93 -14.05 -36.30
C ALA A 920 -9.01 -15.03 -35.56
N ALA A 921 -8.44 -16.02 -36.28
CA ALA A 921 -7.50 -16.95 -35.67
C ALA A 921 -6.24 -16.25 -35.14
N TRP A 922 -5.68 -15.29 -35.90
CA TRP A 922 -4.54 -14.52 -35.43
C TRP A 922 -4.88 -13.57 -34.26
N VAL A 923 -6.11 -13.07 -34.14
CA VAL A 923 -6.54 -12.29 -32.96
C VAL A 923 -6.49 -13.16 -31.70
N VAL A 924 -6.94 -14.42 -31.79
CA VAL A 924 -6.86 -15.34 -30.65
C VAL A 924 -5.40 -15.65 -30.28
N VAL A 925 -4.54 -15.93 -31.26
CA VAL A 925 -3.10 -16.15 -31.02
C VAL A 925 -2.45 -14.90 -30.39
N ALA A 926 -2.75 -13.71 -30.90
CA ALA A 926 -2.26 -12.44 -30.36
C ALA A 926 -2.73 -12.22 -28.91
N ASN A 927 -4.01 -12.51 -28.62
CA ASN A 927 -4.54 -12.41 -27.26
C ASN A 927 -3.81 -13.36 -26.30
N VAL A 928 -3.56 -14.61 -26.71
CA VAL A 928 -2.77 -15.58 -25.92
C VAL A 928 -1.35 -15.06 -25.67
N LEU A 929 -0.70 -14.50 -26.70
CA LEU A 929 0.65 -13.93 -26.55
C LEU A 929 0.69 -12.76 -25.56
N LEU A 930 -0.29 -11.86 -25.59
CA LEU A 930 -0.39 -10.73 -24.67
C LEU A 930 -0.68 -11.18 -23.21
N ASN A 931 -1.20 -12.40 -23.03
CA ASN A 931 -1.50 -12.99 -21.73
C ASN A 931 -0.41 -13.93 -21.18
N LEU A 932 0.71 -14.09 -21.89
CA LEU A 932 1.84 -14.87 -21.36
C LEU A 932 2.36 -14.22 -20.08
N ASP A 933 2.67 -15.07 -19.09
CA ASP A 933 3.24 -14.60 -17.82
C ASP A 933 4.52 -13.75 -18.05
N GLU A 934 5.37 -14.11 -19.01
CA GLU A 934 6.55 -13.32 -19.38
C GLU A 934 6.22 -11.94 -19.96
N VAL A 935 5.01 -11.74 -20.48
CA VAL A 935 4.55 -10.45 -20.97
C VAL A 935 4.01 -9.61 -19.81
N LEU A 936 3.34 -10.22 -18.86
CA LEU A 936 2.77 -9.56 -17.69
C LEU A 936 3.79 -9.35 -16.56
N THR A 937 4.98 -9.95 -16.68
CA THR A 937 6.08 -9.80 -15.71
C THR A 937 7.32 -9.23 -16.39
N LYS A 938 8.24 -8.69 -15.58
CA LYS A 938 9.63 -8.47 -15.98
C LYS A 938 10.52 -9.46 -15.26
N GLY A 939 11.52 -10.00 -15.95
CA GLY A 939 12.41 -10.97 -15.35
C GLY A 939 13.54 -11.37 -16.25
#